data_b0c7c5d83064711ffe52767da75017c9
#
_entry.id   b0c7c5d83064711ffe52767da75017c9
#
_cell.length_a   1.000
_cell.length_b   1.000
_cell.length_c   1.000
_cell.angle_alpha   90.00
_cell.angle_beta   90.00
_cell.angle_gamma   90.00
#
_symmetry.space_group_name_H-M   'P 1'
#
loop_
_entity.id
_entity.type
_entity.pdbx_description
1 polymer ?
#
loop_
_entity_poly.entity_id
_entity_poly.type
_entity_poly.pdbx_seq_one_letter_code
_entity_poly.pdbx_strand_id
1 'polypeptide(L)'
;MMQGLTQQEAKNRLRQDGKNELAEAPKSKPVRMFLGQFRDVMVMILLAATMVSVLLGEWTDAITIILIVLLNAILGFIQEFRTERTLETLRQMTAPTAAVCRDGTWQTISAAELVRGDLIRLEAGDRVPADAALVTASGIAANESILTGESAAVSKTAGAETDTDNALHKKNIVYAGTAILRGSATACVIATGTKTQMGQISDLLHDVTVSQTPLQKRLAGLGKVVALLCIVVCILVFFAGVFRGEPIFDMLMTGITIAIAAIPEGLPATVTIALALAVSRMMKHQALVNRLHSVETLGCAGVLCADKTGTITENDMTVTDLVISTAHFSVDQCIRQQGAAVSPEQHPALQTLLECCMLCTTAEHTPGQNPIGDPTETALLIAAEKAGFSRERCKQRYPLHHMEPFDSETKKMEVTVSYNGTERQYLKGAADRVLPLCTQLLHGTTVTTLTESFREEIRSAVQTLSERALRVLAFAYRESDGDWIFLGLSGMLDPPRESAKQAIRTCEQAKIQTVMITGDHKKTALAIAEQAGLLHGKKAMTGQELDTLSDEQLAACIQEYAVFARVNPAHKLRLVRAYQKTGAIVAMTGDGVNDAPALKEADVGVAMGKSGTEVAKQAADVILLDDNLSTLVYAVEQGRCIYANIRKFVRYLLSCNIGEVITMLLGILMGMPVILLPTQLLLVNLVTDGLPAIALGMEQPEPDAMRQPPRKPEEPFFSGGLLQRIVFRGLLIGVCTLGAFSMALRLGGTLEAARTTALCTLILSQLIHVFECKSETKSLFHLPLWNNWKLLAAVAVSAGILFAAVKNSALQLIFTTVPLSLPLWIVVAISSCAIPICSAILFQITAKKKGER
;
A
#
# COMPACT_ATOMS: atom_id res chain seq x y z
N MET A 1 -37.25 -22.50 -4.75
CA MET A 1 -36.36 -21.35 -4.66
C MET A 1 -35.99 -21.16 -3.20
N MET A 2 -34.69 -21.14 -2.87
CA MET A 2 -34.25 -20.89 -1.50
C MET A 2 -34.42 -19.38 -1.23
N GLN A 3 -35.36 -19.02 -0.33
CA GLN A 3 -35.73 -17.63 -0.10
C GLN A 3 -34.78 -16.86 0.87
N GLY A 4 -33.83 -17.53 1.51
CA GLY A 4 -32.98 -16.88 2.52
C GLY A 4 -33.79 -16.24 3.67
N LEU A 5 -33.10 -15.56 4.61
CA LEU A 5 -33.73 -14.79 5.68
C LEU A 5 -34.31 -13.47 5.13
N THR A 6 -35.35 -12.94 5.80
CA THR A 6 -35.77 -11.56 5.55
C THR A 6 -34.79 -10.57 6.19
N GLN A 7 -34.68 -9.36 5.61
CA GLN A 7 -33.80 -8.30 6.14
C GLN A 7 -34.17 -7.93 7.59
N GLN A 8 -35.46 -7.99 7.91
CA GLN A 8 -35.94 -7.70 9.28
C GLN A 8 -35.53 -8.78 10.28
N GLU A 9 -35.60 -10.04 9.89
CA GLU A 9 -35.22 -11.17 10.71
C GLU A 9 -33.68 -11.20 10.92
N ALA A 10 -32.90 -10.91 9.87
CA ALA A 10 -31.46 -10.77 9.98
C ALA A 10 -31.05 -9.67 10.96
N LYS A 11 -31.72 -8.49 10.94
CA LYS A 11 -31.49 -7.43 11.92
C LYS A 11 -31.83 -7.83 13.35
N ASN A 12 -32.89 -8.60 13.53
CA ASN A 12 -33.28 -9.08 14.88
C ASN A 12 -32.26 -10.08 15.42
N ARG A 13 -31.80 -11.02 14.59
CA ARG A 13 -30.75 -12.00 14.96
C ARG A 13 -29.42 -11.29 15.23
N LEU A 14 -29.05 -10.28 14.46
CA LEU A 14 -27.84 -9.49 14.68
C LEU A 14 -27.86 -8.77 16.04
N ARG A 15 -29.02 -8.34 16.51
CA ARG A 15 -29.18 -7.75 17.84
C ARG A 15 -29.10 -8.78 18.98
N GLN A 16 -29.53 -10.01 18.73
CA GLN A 16 -29.54 -11.10 19.73
C GLN A 16 -28.18 -11.80 19.81
N ASP A 17 -27.56 -12.15 18.67
CA ASP A 17 -26.34 -12.95 18.60
C ASP A 17 -25.06 -12.08 18.58
N GLY A 18 -25.21 -10.78 18.32
CA GLY A 18 -24.07 -9.87 18.12
C GLY A 18 -23.48 -9.96 16.71
N LYS A 19 -22.42 -9.21 16.47
CA LYS A 19 -21.70 -9.21 15.19
C LYS A 19 -20.87 -10.47 15.02
N ASN A 20 -20.68 -10.88 13.76
CA ASN A 20 -19.78 -11.96 13.39
C ASN A 20 -18.32 -11.45 13.41
N GLU A 21 -17.84 -11.15 14.59
CA GLU A 21 -16.46 -10.70 14.85
C GLU A 21 -15.88 -11.62 15.93
N LEU A 22 -14.59 -11.98 15.77
CA LEU A 22 -13.85 -12.63 16.85
C LEU A 22 -13.68 -11.62 17.99
N ALA A 23 -13.58 -12.07 19.23
CA ALA A 23 -13.40 -11.17 20.35
C ALA A 23 -12.17 -10.28 20.11
N GLU A 24 -12.42 -9.00 19.83
CA GLU A 24 -11.34 -8.02 19.82
C GLU A 24 -10.76 -7.87 21.21
N ALA A 25 -9.44 -7.66 21.31
CA ALA A 25 -8.84 -7.21 22.56
C ALA A 25 -9.64 -6.03 23.11
N PRO A 26 -9.97 -6.02 24.42
CA PRO A 26 -10.87 -5.02 24.99
C PRO A 26 -10.38 -3.62 24.64
N LYS A 27 -11.23 -2.83 23.98
CA LYS A 27 -10.94 -1.44 23.61
C LYS A 27 -10.43 -0.72 24.84
N SER A 28 -9.26 -0.12 24.74
CA SER A 28 -8.69 0.64 25.84
C SER A 28 -9.64 1.78 26.21
N LYS A 29 -10.24 1.68 27.41
CA LYS A 29 -11.14 2.73 27.89
C LYS A 29 -10.35 4.04 28.00
N PRO A 30 -10.88 5.20 27.55
CA PRO A 30 -10.18 6.49 27.60
C PRO A 30 -9.59 6.80 28.99
N VAL A 31 -10.30 6.43 30.06
CA VAL A 31 -9.83 6.57 31.44
C VAL A 31 -8.58 5.73 31.72
N ARG A 32 -8.50 4.51 31.18
CA ARG A 32 -7.32 3.64 31.36
C ARG A 32 -6.11 4.16 30.59
N MET A 33 -6.33 4.76 29.39
CA MET A 33 -5.28 5.42 28.64
C MET A 33 -4.74 6.64 29.40
N PHE A 34 -5.64 7.49 29.94
CA PHE A 34 -5.24 8.62 30.77
C PHE A 34 -4.47 8.20 32.03
N LEU A 35 -4.96 7.21 32.76
CA LEU A 35 -4.24 6.65 33.92
C LEU A 35 -2.93 5.96 33.54
N GLY A 36 -2.83 5.45 32.29
CA GLY A 36 -1.61 4.87 31.74
C GLY A 36 -0.46 5.88 31.68
N GLN A 37 -0.76 7.16 31.43
CA GLN A 37 0.23 8.25 31.37
C GLN A 37 1.00 8.42 32.69
N PHE A 38 0.37 8.11 33.80
CA PHE A 38 1.02 8.20 35.13
C PHE A 38 1.98 7.03 35.42
N ARG A 39 2.04 6.00 34.56
CA ARG A 39 3.01 4.91 34.65
C ARG A 39 4.28 5.17 33.85
N ASP A 40 4.32 6.27 33.11
CA ASP A 40 5.52 6.69 32.43
C ASP A 40 6.64 6.96 33.43
N VAL A 41 7.86 6.53 33.08
CA VAL A 41 9.04 6.63 33.97
C VAL A 41 9.32 8.09 34.33
N MET A 42 9.11 9.00 33.38
CA MET A 42 9.34 10.44 33.57
C MET A 42 8.34 11.03 34.55
N VAL A 43 7.06 10.68 34.40
CA VAL A 43 6.00 11.13 35.32
C VAL A 43 6.26 10.57 36.73
N MET A 44 6.73 9.32 36.84
CA MET A 44 7.10 8.75 38.13
C MET A 44 8.29 9.49 38.79
N ILE A 45 9.30 9.88 38.04
CA ILE A 45 10.41 10.68 38.54
C ILE A 45 9.93 12.05 39.04
N LEU A 46 9.06 12.73 38.26
CA LEU A 46 8.47 14.02 38.65
C LEU A 46 7.59 13.90 39.90
N LEU A 47 6.80 12.83 40.02
CA LEU A 47 6.01 12.59 41.25
C LEU A 47 6.91 12.33 42.45
N ALA A 48 8.03 11.60 42.27
CA ALA A 48 9.02 11.44 43.33
C ALA A 48 9.68 12.76 43.74
N ALA A 49 10.06 13.60 42.75
CA ALA A 49 10.56 14.95 42.99
C ALA A 49 9.55 15.82 43.74
N THR A 50 8.27 15.78 43.35
CA THR A 50 7.17 16.48 44.05
C THR A 50 7.09 16.05 45.52
N MET A 51 7.18 14.76 45.76
CA MET A 51 7.16 14.26 47.16
C MET A 51 8.35 14.80 47.97
N VAL A 52 9.54 14.87 47.36
CA VAL A 52 10.72 15.45 48.02
C VAL A 52 10.53 16.95 48.24
N SER A 53 10.03 17.73 47.26
CA SER A 53 9.73 19.16 47.42
C SER A 53 8.72 19.44 48.55
N VAL A 54 7.67 18.63 48.66
CA VAL A 54 6.69 18.72 49.79
C VAL A 54 7.36 18.44 51.14
N LEU A 55 8.24 17.43 51.23
CA LEU A 55 8.95 17.09 52.44
C LEU A 55 9.91 18.18 52.90
N LEU A 56 10.49 18.94 51.97
CA LEU A 56 11.37 20.07 52.23
C LEU A 56 10.62 21.38 52.50
N GLY A 57 9.29 21.40 52.34
CA GLY A 57 8.47 22.58 52.58
C GLY A 57 8.36 23.55 51.42
N GLU A 58 8.88 23.18 50.22
CA GLU A 58 8.86 24.01 49.02
C GLU A 58 7.53 23.79 48.23
N TRP A 59 6.44 24.30 48.79
CA TRP A 59 5.09 24.12 48.26
C TRP A 59 4.90 24.68 46.85
N THR A 60 5.58 25.81 46.55
CA THR A 60 5.50 26.49 45.25
C THR A 60 6.04 25.55 44.13
N ASP A 61 7.17 24.90 44.36
CA ASP A 61 7.79 23.99 43.39
C ASP A 61 6.97 22.71 43.26
N ALA A 62 6.48 22.17 44.40
CA ALA A 62 5.63 20.99 44.36
C ALA A 62 4.36 21.21 43.54
N ILE A 63 3.67 22.35 43.72
CA ILE A 63 2.45 22.69 42.96
C ILE A 63 2.82 22.84 41.46
N THR A 64 3.94 23.49 41.17
CA THR A 64 4.40 23.70 39.80
C THR A 64 4.69 22.36 39.12
N ILE A 65 5.38 21.43 39.77
CA ILE A 65 5.68 20.09 39.21
C ILE A 65 4.37 19.29 39.02
N ILE A 66 3.41 19.34 39.95
CA ILE A 66 2.12 18.67 39.77
C ILE A 66 1.38 19.23 38.54
N LEU A 67 1.38 20.55 38.35
CA LEU A 67 0.75 21.18 37.19
C LEU A 67 1.39 20.71 35.89
N ILE A 68 2.73 20.58 35.89
CA ILE A 68 3.51 20.04 34.76
C ILE A 68 3.10 18.59 34.47
N VAL A 69 3.07 17.74 35.48
CA VAL A 69 2.67 16.33 35.36
C VAL A 69 1.27 16.20 34.78
N LEU A 70 0.33 16.99 35.27
CA LEU A 70 -1.07 16.98 34.81
C LEU A 70 -1.16 17.44 33.34
N LEU A 71 -0.44 18.50 32.98
CA LEU A 71 -0.41 19.02 31.62
C LEU A 71 0.20 17.98 30.64
N ASN A 72 1.30 17.36 31.03
CA ASN A 72 1.95 16.31 30.22
C ASN A 72 1.03 15.09 30.06
N ALA A 73 0.38 14.65 31.13
CA ALA A 73 -0.58 13.55 31.09
C ALA A 73 -1.78 13.85 30.16
N ILE A 74 -2.29 15.09 30.17
CA ILE A 74 -3.39 15.50 29.27
C ILE A 74 -2.91 15.49 27.81
N LEU A 75 -1.72 16.03 27.53
CA LEU A 75 -1.16 16.07 26.17
C LEU A 75 -0.85 14.67 25.64
N GLY A 76 -0.20 13.81 26.43
CA GLY A 76 0.06 12.43 26.10
C GLY A 76 -1.22 11.67 25.82
N PHE A 77 -2.26 11.85 26.65
CA PHE A 77 -3.58 11.26 26.43
C PHE A 77 -4.21 11.71 25.11
N ILE A 78 -4.21 13.03 24.81
CA ILE A 78 -4.78 13.56 23.55
C ILE A 78 -4.06 12.97 22.35
N GLN A 79 -2.73 12.84 22.41
CA GLN A 79 -1.90 12.31 21.36
C GLN A 79 -2.16 10.81 21.13
N GLU A 80 -2.19 10.01 22.21
CA GLU A 80 -2.47 8.57 22.17
C GLU A 80 -3.89 8.29 21.69
N PHE A 81 -4.89 9.03 22.21
CA PHE A 81 -6.29 8.91 21.81
C PHE A 81 -6.52 9.20 20.33
N ARG A 82 -5.87 10.25 19.78
CA ARG A 82 -5.95 10.56 18.35
C ARG A 82 -5.33 9.45 17.50
N THR A 83 -4.21 8.92 17.91
CA THR A 83 -3.51 7.81 17.23
C THR A 83 -4.37 6.57 17.17
N GLU A 84 -4.93 6.14 18.31
CA GLU A 84 -5.82 4.97 18.43
C GLU A 84 -7.05 5.11 17.52
N ARG A 85 -7.70 6.28 17.56
CA ARG A 85 -8.88 6.54 16.72
C ARG A 85 -8.57 6.51 15.22
N THR A 86 -7.40 6.99 14.82
CA THR A 86 -6.98 6.93 13.42
C THR A 86 -6.75 5.49 12.97
N LEU A 87 -6.11 4.67 13.81
CA LEU A 87 -5.88 3.24 13.56
C LEU A 87 -7.20 2.46 13.52
N GLU A 88 -8.16 2.77 14.40
CA GLU A 88 -9.49 2.13 14.40
C GLU A 88 -10.25 2.40 13.09
N THR A 89 -10.22 3.64 12.60
CA THR A 89 -10.84 3.99 11.31
C THR A 89 -10.23 3.20 10.15
N LEU A 90 -8.91 3.01 10.15
CA LEU A 90 -8.22 2.21 9.13
C LEU A 90 -8.63 0.74 9.19
N ARG A 91 -8.74 0.14 10.38
CA ARG A 91 -9.19 -1.26 10.54
C ARG A 91 -10.60 -1.49 10.03
N GLN A 92 -11.53 -0.57 10.26
CA GLN A 92 -12.90 -0.68 9.77
C GLN A 92 -13.02 -0.72 8.24
N MET A 93 -12.06 -0.13 7.52
CA MET A 93 -12.04 -0.07 6.06
C MET A 93 -11.53 -1.37 5.40
N THR A 94 -10.93 -2.28 6.16
CA THR A 94 -10.41 -3.58 5.69
C THR A 94 -11.34 -4.75 6.02
N ALA A 95 -12.56 -4.49 6.47
CA ALA A 95 -13.50 -5.53 6.89
C ALA A 95 -13.87 -6.45 5.70
N PRO A 96 -13.82 -7.78 5.85
CA PRO A 96 -14.19 -8.72 4.81
C PRO A 96 -15.67 -8.64 4.47
N THR A 97 -16.02 -8.99 3.22
CA THR A 97 -17.38 -9.03 2.72
C THR A 97 -17.87 -10.46 2.49
N ALA A 98 -19.17 -10.67 2.39
CA ALA A 98 -19.78 -11.95 2.08
C ALA A 98 -20.99 -11.78 1.16
N ALA A 99 -21.13 -12.70 0.18
CA ALA A 99 -22.31 -12.78 -0.67
C ALA A 99 -23.42 -13.54 0.07
N VAL A 100 -24.54 -12.88 0.33
CA VAL A 100 -25.66 -13.45 1.09
C VAL A 100 -26.97 -13.31 0.33
N CYS A 101 -27.83 -14.32 0.44
CA CYS A 101 -29.20 -14.27 -0.10
C CYS A 101 -30.17 -13.84 1.01
N ARG A 102 -30.78 -12.66 0.87
CA ARG A 102 -31.85 -12.15 1.77
C ARG A 102 -33.00 -11.66 0.91
N ASP A 103 -34.23 -11.85 1.39
CA ASP A 103 -35.45 -11.51 0.63
C ASP A 103 -35.46 -12.08 -0.80
N GLY A 104 -34.84 -13.25 -1.02
CA GLY A 104 -34.77 -13.91 -2.32
C GLY A 104 -33.74 -13.30 -3.31
N THR A 105 -33.00 -12.29 -2.90
CA THR A 105 -31.98 -11.61 -3.73
C THR A 105 -30.58 -11.77 -3.16
N TRP A 106 -29.59 -11.97 -4.05
CA TRP A 106 -28.18 -12.00 -3.68
C TRP A 106 -27.64 -10.59 -3.51
N GLN A 107 -26.96 -10.33 -2.40
CA GLN A 107 -26.33 -9.05 -2.08
C GLN A 107 -24.99 -9.26 -1.36
N THR A 108 -24.07 -8.34 -1.54
CA THR A 108 -22.80 -8.35 -0.80
C THR A 108 -22.93 -7.48 0.44
N ILE A 109 -22.66 -8.06 1.61
CA ILE A 109 -22.68 -7.35 2.90
C ILE A 109 -21.32 -7.48 3.60
N SER A 110 -21.08 -6.67 4.64
CA SER A 110 -19.96 -6.89 5.55
C SER A 110 -20.08 -8.26 6.21
N ALA A 111 -19.01 -9.05 6.24
CA ALA A 111 -19.01 -10.35 6.94
C ALA A 111 -19.36 -10.22 8.43
N ALA A 112 -19.10 -9.06 9.03
CA ALA A 112 -19.50 -8.75 10.41
C ALA A 112 -21.03 -8.71 10.63
N GLU A 113 -21.82 -8.53 9.57
CA GLU A 113 -23.29 -8.48 9.63
C GLU A 113 -23.96 -9.82 9.34
N LEU A 114 -23.16 -10.88 9.12
CA LEU A 114 -23.70 -12.24 8.97
C LEU A 114 -24.32 -12.74 10.26
N VAL A 115 -25.45 -13.43 10.11
CA VAL A 115 -26.18 -14.02 11.24
C VAL A 115 -26.45 -15.50 10.97
N ARG A 116 -26.66 -16.23 12.04
CA ARG A 116 -27.04 -17.65 11.96
C ARG A 116 -28.33 -17.80 11.13
N GLY A 117 -28.30 -18.72 10.14
CA GLY A 117 -29.39 -18.96 9.20
C GLY A 117 -29.31 -18.17 7.89
N ASP A 118 -28.34 -17.27 7.74
CA ASP A 118 -28.06 -16.64 6.44
C ASP A 118 -27.61 -17.68 5.41
N LEU A 119 -28.06 -17.51 4.18
CA LEU A 119 -27.63 -18.33 3.06
C LEU A 119 -26.50 -17.61 2.33
N ILE A 120 -25.28 -18.18 2.35
CA ILE A 120 -24.09 -17.61 1.73
C ILE A 120 -23.69 -18.41 0.49
N ARG A 121 -23.07 -17.72 -0.47
CA ARG A 121 -22.43 -18.30 -1.65
C ARG A 121 -20.94 -18.32 -1.48
N LEU A 122 -20.34 -19.44 -1.82
CA LEU A 122 -18.90 -19.68 -1.73
C LEU A 122 -18.39 -20.16 -3.08
N GLU A 123 -17.30 -19.58 -3.56
CA GLU A 123 -16.63 -19.92 -4.81
C GLU A 123 -15.14 -20.17 -4.58
N ALA A 124 -14.46 -20.77 -5.58
CA ALA A 124 -13.02 -20.98 -5.50
C ALA A 124 -12.28 -19.64 -5.28
N GLY A 125 -11.44 -19.59 -4.25
CA GLY A 125 -10.72 -18.36 -3.84
C GLY A 125 -11.38 -17.57 -2.73
N ASP A 126 -12.61 -17.93 -2.33
CA ASP A 126 -13.28 -17.31 -1.19
C ASP A 126 -12.74 -17.82 0.15
N ARG A 127 -12.80 -16.96 1.14
CA ARG A 127 -12.66 -17.37 2.53
C ARG A 127 -14.03 -17.54 3.15
N VAL A 128 -14.20 -18.62 3.89
CA VAL A 128 -15.44 -18.91 4.60
C VAL A 128 -15.61 -17.88 5.75
N PRO A 129 -16.67 -17.05 5.71
CA PRO A 129 -16.81 -15.94 6.64
C PRO A 129 -17.38 -16.33 8.01
N ALA A 130 -18.03 -17.50 8.11
CA ALA A 130 -18.66 -18.05 9.31
C ALA A 130 -18.77 -19.57 9.16
N ASP A 131 -18.94 -20.33 10.24
CA ASP A 131 -19.18 -21.76 10.11
C ASP A 131 -20.53 -22.01 9.43
N ALA A 132 -20.53 -22.78 8.34
CA ALA A 132 -21.72 -22.97 7.54
C ALA A 132 -21.88 -24.42 7.06
N ALA A 133 -23.13 -24.90 7.03
CA ALA A 133 -23.50 -26.20 6.51
C ALA A 133 -23.80 -26.09 4.99
N LEU A 134 -23.23 -26.98 4.19
CA LEU A 134 -23.39 -27.00 2.75
C LEU A 134 -24.81 -27.46 2.37
N VAL A 135 -25.50 -26.62 1.61
CA VAL A 135 -26.83 -26.90 1.06
C VAL A 135 -26.72 -27.44 -0.35
N THR A 136 -25.85 -26.84 -1.17
CA THR A 136 -25.48 -27.34 -2.50
C THR A 136 -23.96 -27.30 -2.62
N ALA A 137 -23.38 -28.27 -3.34
CA ALA A 137 -21.94 -28.35 -3.55
C ALA A 137 -21.65 -28.86 -4.96
N SER A 138 -20.74 -28.19 -5.68
CA SER A 138 -20.24 -28.58 -6.99
C SER A 138 -18.73 -28.64 -6.97
N GLY A 139 -18.17 -29.84 -6.74
CA GLY A 139 -16.73 -30.09 -6.74
C GLY A 139 -15.92 -29.29 -5.72
N ILE A 140 -16.53 -28.86 -4.62
CA ILE A 140 -15.93 -27.96 -3.62
C ILE A 140 -14.86 -28.69 -2.80
N ALA A 141 -13.70 -28.02 -2.60
CA ALA A 141 -12.66 -28.44 -1.67
C ALA A 141 -12.12 -27.22 -0.90
N ALA A 142 -11.95 -27.39 0.41
CA ALA A 142 -11.49 -26.37 1.34
C ALA A 142 -10.09 -26.69 1.88
N ASN A 143 -9.30 -25.65 2.13
CA ASN A 143 -8.05 -25.76 2.88
C ASN A 143 -8.36 -25.47 4.37
N GLU A 144 -8.26 -26.49 5.19
CA GLU A 144 -8.55 -26.44 6.62
C GLU A 144 -7.27 -26.38 7.49
N SER A 145 -6.12 -26.10 6.89
CA SER A 145 -4.82 -26.09 7.59
C SER A 145 -4.77 -25.14 8.79
N ILE A 146 -5.57 -24.08 8.78
CA ILE A 146 -5.67 -23.14 9.90
C ILE A 146 -6.29 -23.78 11.16
N LEU A 147 -7.08 -24.82 10.98
CA LEU A 147 -7.74 -25.55 12.08
C LEU A 147 -7.05 -26.87 12.41
N THR A 148 -6.59 -27.59 11.38
CA THR A 148 -6.04 -28.95 11.50
C THR A 148 -4.51 -29.01 11.46
N GLY A 149 -3.85 -27.96 10.97
CA GLY A 149 -2.42 -27.96 10.69
C GLY A 149 -2.02 -28.69 9.38
N GLU A 150 -2.95 -29.40 8.75
CA GLU A 150 -2.69 -30.17 7.52
C GLU A 150 -3.00 -29.32 6.27
N SER A 151 -2.04 -29.22 5.35
CA SER A 151 -2.16 -28.42 4.13
C SER A 151 -2.92 -29.11 3.00
N ALA A 152 -3.37 -30.34 3.16
CA ALA A 152 -4.10 -31.08 2.15
C ALA A 152 -5.52 -30.51 1.95
N ALA A 153 -5.96 -30.42 0.68
CA ALA A 153 -7.31 -29.98 0.34
C ALA A 153 -8.34 -31.02 0.78
N VAL A 154 -9.32 -30.63 1.58
CA VAL A 154 -10.40 -31.48 2.06
C VAL A 154 -11.60 -31.31 1.14
N SER A 155 -11.99 -32.41 0.42
CA SER A 155 -13.21 -32.39 -0.40
C SER A 155 -14.45 -32.37 0.47
N LYS A 156 -15.41 -31.49 0.16
CA LYS A 156 -16.66 -31.29 0.89
C LYS A 156 -17.85 -31.67 0.02
N THR A 157 -18.93 -32.13 0.64
CA THR A 157 -20.15 -32.55 -0.06
C THR A 157 -21.38 -32.04 0.67
N ALA A 158 -22.45 -31.71 -0.08
CA ALA A 158 -23.73 -31.38 0.52
C ALA A 158 -24.45 -32.65 1.00
N GLY A 159 -25.17 -32.58 2.10
CA GLY A 159 -26.00 -33.68 2.61
C GLY A 159 -25.86 -33.91 4.11
N ALA A 160 -26.75 -34.73 4.70
CA ALA A 160 -26.65 -35.13 6.09
C ALA A 160 -25.56 -36.20 6.24
N GLU A 161 -24.56 -35.94 7.08
CA GLU A 161 -23.56 -36.94 7.44
C GLU A 161 -24.07 -37.78 8.61
N THR A 162 -24.03 -39.09 8.42
CA THR A 162 -24.17 -40.07 9.52
C THR A 162 -22.79 -40.37 10.06
N ASP A 163 -22.59 -40.01 11.34
CA ASP A 163 -21.53 -40.47 12.23
C ASP A 163 -20.07 -40.16 11.86
N THR A 164 -19.59 -39.03 12.35
CA THR A 164 -18.20 -38.87 12.82
C THR A 164 -18.22 -38.08 14.13
N ASP A 165 -17.72 -38.73 15.18
CA ASP A 165 -17.61 -38.14 16.54
C ASP A 165 -16.69 -36.89 16.59
N ASN A 166 -16.02 -36.55 15.51
CA ASN A 166 -15.06 -35.47 15.45
C ASN A 166 -15.63 -34.28 14.68
N ALA A 167 -15.97 -33.21 15.39
CA ALA A 167 -16.58 -31.99 14.83
C ALA A 167 -15.77 -31.36 13.68
N LEU A 168 -14.45 -31.54 13.64
CA LEU A 168 -13.54 -30.94 12.65
C LEU A 168 -13.44 -31.73 11.32
N HIS A 169 -13.98 -32.95 11.21
CA HIS A 169 -13.89 -33.78 10.00
C HIS A 169 -15.21 -33.92 9.23
N LYS A 170 -16.22 -33.08 9.55
CA LYS A 170 -17.51 -33.15 8.85
C LYS A 170 -17.38 -32.65 7.42
N LYS A 171 -17.72 -33.50 6.44
CA LYS A 171 -17.64 -33.22 5.01
C LYS A 171 -18.70 -32.24 4.51
N ASN A 172 -19.79 -32.08 5.26
CA ASN A 172 -20.91 -31.19 4.95
C ASN A 172 -20.82 -29.80 5.62
N ILE A 173 -19.74 -29.51 6.36
CA ILE A 173 -19.52 -28.22 7.03
C ILE A 173 -18.24 -27.59 6.49
N VAL A 174 -18.29 -26.28 6.27
CA VAL A 174 -17.15 -25.40 6.02
C VAL A 174 -16.98 -24.46 7.21
N TYR A 175 -15.76 -24.24 7.64
CA TYR A 175 -15.43 -23.55 8.87
C TYR A 175 -14.89 -22.13 8.62
N ALA A 176 -15.26 -21.21 9.50
CA ALA A 176 -14.80 -19.84 9.47
C ALA A 176 -13.27 -19.76 9.37
N GLY A 177 -12.78 -18.91 8.48
CA GLY A 177 -11.34 -18.72 8.31
C GLY A 177 -10.66 -19.67 7.35
N THR A 178 -11.29 -20.75 6.91
CA THR A 178 -10.79 -21.67 5.89
C THR A 178 -10.96 -21.10 4.49
N ALA A 179 -10.15 -21.57 3.53
CA ALA A 179 -10.18 -21.08 2.15
C ALA A 179 -10.76 -22.14 1.20
N ILE A 180 -11.63 -21.73 0.29
CA ILE A 180 -12.15 -22.58 -0.78
C ILE A 180 -11.11 -22.63 -1.92
N LEU A 181 -10.55 -23.81 -2.18
CA LEU A 181 -9.52 -23.98 -3.21
C LEU A 181 -10.08 -24.26 -4.60
N ARG A 182 -11.24 -24.91 -4.67
CA ARG A 182 -11.92 -25.22 -5.93
C ARG A 182 -13.40 -25.46 -5.74
N GLY A 183 -14.16 -25.35 -6.83
CA GLY A 183 -15.61 -25.60 -6.87
C GLY A 183 -16.42 -24.43 -6.34
N SER A 184 -17.72 -24.65 -6.22
CA SER A 184 -18.67 -23.66 -5.70
C SER A 184 -19.71 -24.31 -4.80
N ALA A 185 -20.28 -23.55 -3.86
CA ALA A 185 -21.33 -24.05 -2.98
C ALA A 185 -22.26 -22.93 -2.52
N THR A 186 -23.47 -23.34 -2.13
CA THR A 186 -24.34 -22.52 -1.28
C THR A 186 -24.39 -23.16 0.10
N ALA A 187 -24.19 -22.37 1.15
CA ALA A 187 -24.12 -22.84 2.51
C ALA A 187 -25.02 -22.01 3.45
N CYS A 188 -25.56 -22.64 4.47
CA CYS A 188 -26.34 -21.97 5.52
C CYS A 188 -25.47 -21.74 6.75
N VAL A 189 -25.36 -20.51 7.22
CA VAL A 189 -24.57 -20.14 8.42
C VAL A 189 -25.13 -20.81 9.67
N ILE A 190 -24.28 -21.57 10.38
CA ILE A 190 -24.65 -22.31 11.61
C ILE A 190 -24.09 -21.67 12.87
N ALA A 191 -22.92 -21.03 12.80
CA ALA A 191 -22.30 -20.32 13.90
C ALA A 191 -21.55 -19.08 13.42
N THR A 192 -21.53 -18.02 14.26
CA THR A 192 -20.89 -16.73 13.97
C THR A 192 -20.00 -16.29 15.14
N GLY A 193 -18.97 -15.49 14.85
CA GLY A 193 -18.09 -14.86 15.83
C GLY A 193 -17.37 -15.86 16.75
N THR A 194 -17.43 -15.60 18.03
CA THR A 194 -16.79 -16.45 19.06
C THR A 194 -17.37 -17.87 19.16
N LYS A 195 -18.57 -18.09 18.59
CA LYS A 195 -19.21 -19.42 18.56
C LYS A 195 -18.71 -20.30 17.42
N THR A 196 -17.92 -19.79 16.48
CA THR A 196 -17.28 -20.58 15.40
C THR A 196 -16.13 -21.42 15.97
N GLN A 197 -15.71 -22.46 15.24
CA GLN A 197 -14.55 -23.28 15.64
C GLN A 197 -13.30 -22.41 15.78
N MET A 198 -13.09 -21.47 14.84
CA MET A 198 -11.99 -20.50 14.91
C MET A 198 -12.13 -19.56 16.10
N GLY A 199 -13.35 -19.16 16.45
CA GLY A 199 -13.62 -18.32 17.62
C GLY A 199 -13.24 -18.98 18.93
N GLN A 200 -13.55 -20.27 19.09
CA GLN A 200 -13.19 -21.06 20.27
C GLN A 200 -11.67 -21.23 20.41
N ILE A 201 -10.95 -21.36 19.29
CA ILE A 201 -9.47 -21.44 19.29
C ILE A 201 -8.86 -20.06 19.60
N SER A 202 -9.43 -18.99 19.06
CA SER A 202 -8.96 -17.61 19.28
C SER A 202 -9.05 -17.19 20.75
N ASP A 203 -10.07 -17.62 21.48
CA ASP A 203 -10.21 -17.35 22.92
C ASP A 203 -9.08 -17.96 23.78
N LEU A 204 -8.42 -19.02 23.26
CA LEU A 204 -7.25 -19.64 23.90
C LEU A 204 -5.92 -18.93 23.56
N LEU A 205 -5.91 -18.02 22.56
CA LEU A 205 -4.71 -17.36 22.04
C LEU A 205 -4.67 -15.84 22.31
N HIS A 206 -5.27 -15.38 23.39
CA HIS A 206 -5.51 -13.95 23.72
C HIS A 206 -4.26 -13.05 23.86
N ASP A 207 -3.03 -13.51 23.60
CA ASP A 207 -1.78 -12.77 23.79
C ASP A 207 -1.03 -12.39 22.50
N VAL A 208 -1.74 -12.11 21.39
CA VAL A 208 -1.05 -11.61 20.19
C VAL A 208 -0.82 -10.11 20.32
N THR A 209 0.35 -9.76 20.86
CA THR A 209 0.85 -8.37 20.86
C THR A 209 1.06 -7.87 19.43
N VAL A 210 0.56 -6.67 19.12
CA VAL A 210 0.80 -5.97 17.84
C VAL A 210 2.32 -5.82 17.67
N SER A 211 2.89 -6.46 16.67
CA SER A 211 4.34 -6.41 16.41
C SER A 211 4.75 -5.00 15.98
N GLN A 212 5.77 -4.43 16.63
CA GLN A 212 6.36 -3.14 16.25
C GLN A 212 7.06 -3.25 14.90
N THR A 213 6.99 -2.19 14.09
CA THR A 213 7.70 -2.11 12.81
C THR A 213 9.23 -2.12 13.02
N PRO A 214 10.03 -2.57 12.01
CA PRO A 214 11.49 -2.51 12.09
C PRO A 214 12.01 -1.10 12.42
N LEU A 215 11.41 -0.08 11.84
CA LEU A 215 11.73 1.32 12.12
C LEU A 215 11.41 1.70 13.56
N GLN A 216 10.23 1.33 14.08
CA GLN A 216 9.87 1.59 15.47
C GLN A 216 10.87 0.92 16.45
N LYS A 217 11.30 -0.32 16.17
CA LYS A 217 12.32 -1.01 16.96
C LYS A 217 13.68 -0.28 16.93
N ARG A 218 14.12 0.19 15.75
CA ARG A 218 15.34 0.98 15.59
C ARG A 218 15.27 2.32 16.31
N LEU A 219 14.14 3.02 16.23
CA LEU A 219 13.92 4.29 16.92
C LEU A 219 13.82 4.11 18.43
N ALA A 220 13.20 3.04 18.91
CA ALA A 220 13.21 2.68 20.34
C ALA A 220 14.63 2.38 20.84
N GLY A 221 15.45 1.72 20.03
CA GLY A 221 16.90 1.54 20.31
C GLY A 221 17.64 2.87 20.43
N LEU A 222 17.37 3.80 19.51
CA LEU A 222 17.91 5.17 19.57
C LEU A 222 17.47 5.89 20.85
N GLY A 223 16.20 5.81 21.23
CA GLY A 223 15.69 6.40 22.47
C GLY A 223 16.46 5.92 23.69
N LYS A 224 16.83 4.63 23.75
CA LYS A 224 17.65 4.08 24.84
C LYS A 224 19.07 4.68 24.86
N VAL A 225 19.70 4.86 23.71
CA VAL A 225 21.04 5.47 23.62
C VAL A 225 21.01 6.94 24.04
N VAL A 226 20.00 7.68 23.58
CA VAL A 226 19.80 9.08 23.98
C VAL A 226 19.54 9.17 25.49
N ALA A 227 18.68 8.34 26.05
CA ALA A 227 18.40 8.30 27.48
C ALA A 227 19.66 8.01 28.32
N LEU A 228 20.50 7.05 27.88
CA LEU A 228 21.75 6.76 28.55
C LEU A 228 22.73 7.97 28.52
N LEU A 229 22.85 8.61 27.37
CA LEU A 229 23.67 9.82 27.21
C LEU A 229 23.18 10.94 28.15
N CYS A 230 21.87 11.11 28.26
CA CYS A 230 21.25 12.10 29.14
C CYS A 230 21.52 11.81 30.61
N ILE A 231 21.43 10.55 31.04
CA ILE A 231 21.82 10.17 32.42
C ILE A 231 23.26 10.54 32.71
N VAL A 232 24.18 10.30 31.77
CA VAL A 232 25.59 10.69 31.91
C VAL A 232 25.73 12.21 32.06
N VAL A 233 25.03 12.97 31.22
CA VAL A 233 25.04 14.45 31.28
C VAL A 233 24.45 14.94 32.61
N CYS A 234 23.35 14.38 33.10
CA CYS A 234 22.75 14.72 34.37
C CYS A 234 23.70 14.49 35.54
N ILE A 235 24.39 13.36 35.53
CA ILE A 235 25.42 13.04 36.55
C ILE A 235 26.56 14.05 36.50
N LEU A 236 27.08 14.40 35.31
CA LEU A 236 28.11 15.39 35.14
C LEU A 236 27.68 16.78 35.64
N VAL A 237 26.49 17.22 35.32
CA VAL A 237 25.92 18.50 35.73
C VAL A 237 25.70 18.54 37.24
N PHE A 238 25.17 17.46 37.83
CA PHE A 238 24.99 17.34 39.27
C PHE A 238 26.34 17.49 40.00
N PHE A 239 27.34 16.71 39.66
CA PHE A 239 28.66 16.81 40.32
C PHE A 239 29.32 18.16 40.04
N ALA A 240 29.27 18.70 38.84
CA ALA A 240 29.85 19.99 38.50
C ALA A 240 29.27 21.12 39.36
N GLY A 241 27.91 21.12 39.56
CA GLY A 241 27.26 22.10 40.41
C GLY A 241 27.60 21.94 41.91
N VAL A 242 27.54 20.71 42.42
CA VAL A 242 27.89 20.41 43.81
C VAL A 242 29.36 20.79 44.12
N PHE A 243 30.32 20.50 43.25
CA PHE A 243 31.72 20.91 43.40
C PHE A 243 31.89 22.44 43.40
N ARG A 244 30.94 23.20 42.88
CA ARG A 244 30.94 24.68 42.88
C ARG A 244 30.26 25.28 44.12
N GLY A 245 29.70 24.44 44.99
CA GLY A 245 29.04 24.87 46.20
C GLY A 245 27.57 25.24 46.04
N GLU A 246 26.95 24.88 44.88
CA GLU A 246 25.52 25.01 44.71
C GLU A 246 24.76 24.02 45.60
N PRO A 247 23.53 24.34 46.05
CA PRO A 247 22.74 23.44 46.87
C PRO A 247 22.50 22.10 46.18
N ILE A 248 22.71 20.99 46.89
CA ILE A 248 22.56 19.63 46.36
C ILE A 248 21.19 19.40 45.75
N PHE A 249 20.13 19.93 46.37
CA PHE A 249 18.77 19.79 45.92
C PHE A 249 18.53 20.52 44.60
N ASP A 250 19.00 21.76 44.43
CA ASP A 250 18.86 22.53 43.19
C ASP A 250 19.58 21.84 42.03
N MET A 251 20.76 21.24 42.30
CA MET A 251 21.48 20.49 41.30
C MET A 251 20.83 19.16 40.92
N LEU A 252 20.17 18.51 41.87
CA LEU A 252 19.38 17.32 41.60
C LEU A 252 18.17 17.65 40.70
N MET A 253 17.46 18.73 41.05
CA MET A 253 16.32 19.23 40.23
C MET A 253 16.76 19.69 38.85
N THR A 254 17.90 20.34 38.74
CA THR A 254 18.50 20.74 37.45
C THR A 254 18.86 19.52 36.63
N GLY A 255 19.46 18.49 37.22
CA GLY A 255 19.76 17.23 36.54
C GLY A 255 18.50 16.53 36.02
N ILE A 256 17.44 16.41 36.86
CA ILE A 256 16.16 15.85 36.45
C ILE A 256 15.55 16.66 35.29
N THR A 257 15.63 17.97 35.37
CA THR A 257 15.13 18.88 34.34
C THR A 257 15.83 18.66 32.98
N ILE A 258 17.15 18.49 32.97
CA ILE A 258 17.94 18.19 31.78
C ILE A 258 17.53 16.82 31.22
N ALA A 259 17.29 15.84 32.09
CA ALA A 259 16.85 14.52 31.68
C ALA A 259 15.50 14.59 30.95
N ILE A 260 14.56 15.39 31.43
CA ILE A 260 13.27 15.61 30.82
C ILE A 260 13.40 16.28 29.45
N ALA A 261 14.21 17.34 29.35
CA ALA A 261 14.45 18.08 28.12
C ALA A 261 15.09 17.23 27.01
N ALA A 262 15.88 16.25 27.39
CA ALA A 262 16.69 15.47 26.46
C ALA A 262 15.96 14.28 25.83
N ILE A 263 14.84 13.83 26.38
CA ILE A 263 14.09 12.67 25.87
C ILE A 263 13.00 13.13 24.89
N PRO A 264 13.07 12.73 23.61
CA PRO A 264 12.05 13.10 22.62
C PRO A 264 10.80 12.26 22.82
N GLU A 265 9.94 12.59 23.79
CA GLU A 265 8.72 11.84 24.12
C GLU A 265 7.74 11.76 22.95
N GLY A 266 7.66 12.80 22.11
CA GLY A 266 6.79 12.88 20.96
C GLY A 266 7.18 11.97 19.77
N LEU A 267 8.41 11.41 19.74
CA LEU A 267 8.97 10.72 18.58
C LEU A 267 8.16 9.47 18.16
N PRO A 268 7.83 8.51 19.05
CA PRO A 268 7.06 7.32 18.67
C PRO A 268 5.65 7.65 18.17
N ALA A 269 4.99 8.59 18.83
CA ALA A 269 3.64 9.01 18.46
C ALA A 269 3.65 9.74 17.09
N THR A 270 4.61 10.61 16.84
CA THR A 270 4.75 11.32 15.55
C THR A 270 5.01 10.34 14.40
N VAL A 271 5.83 9.29 14.60
CA VAL A 271 6.04 8.22 13.61
C VAL A 271 4.73 7.51 13.28
N THR A 272 3.97 7.12 14.31
CA THR A 272 2.70 6.42 14.12
C THR A 272 1.67 7.30 13.40
N ILE A 273 1.57 8.58 13.76
CA ILE A 273 0.71 9.54 13.06
C ILE A 273 1.14 9.72 11.60
N ALA A 274 2.44 9.85 11.33
CA ALA A 274 2.96 10.00 9.98
C ALA A 274 2.64 8.77 9.11
N LEU A 275 2.82 7.55 9.64
CA LEU A 275 2.46 6.30 8.97
C LEU A 275 0.95 6.22 8.71
N ALA A 276 0.11 6.53 9.70
CA ALA A 276 -1.34 6.50 9.55
C ALA A 276 -1.85 7.50 8.49
N LEU A 277 -1.28 8.71 8.45
CA LEU A 277 -1.61 9.71 7.43
C LEU A 277 -1.21 9.28 6.02
N ALA A 278 -0.11 8.57 5.89
CA ALA A 278 0.33 8.08 4.60
C ALA A 278 -0.55 6.93 4.11
N VAL A 279 -0.90 5.98 4.97
CA VAL A 279 -1.89 4.95 4.65
C VAL A 279 -3.21 5.59 4.22
N SER A 280 -3.66 6.64 4.90
CA SER A 280 -4.85 7.39 4.50
C SER A 280 -4.70 8.04 3.10
N ARG A 281 -3.50 8.54 2.73
CA ARG A 281 -3.24 9.05 1.37
C ARG A 281 -3.23 7.94 0.35
N MET A 282 -2.57 6.81 0.64
CA MET A 282 -2.54 5.63 -0.23
C MET A 282 -3.95 5.11 -0.50
N MET A 283 -4.79 5.05 0.52
CA MET A 283 -6.19 4.61 0.38
C MET A 283 -7.02 5.54 -0.51
N LYS A 284 -6.84 6.86 -0.39
CA LYS A 284 -7.49 7.83 -1.30
C LYS A 284 -7.11 7.61 -2.76
N HIS A 285 -5.95 7.02 -3.00
CA HIS A 285 -5.46 6.63 -4.31
C HIS A 285 -5.62 5.12 -4.58
N GLN A 286 -6.64 4.49 -3.97
CA GLN A 286 -7.04 3.12 -4.23
C GLN A 286 -6.01 2.04 -3.80
N ALA A 287 -5.00 2.38 -2.97
CA ALA A 287 -4.08 1.41 -2.37
C ALA A 287 -4.45 1.19 -0.89
N LEU A 288 -5.03 0.05 -0.58
CA LEU A 288 -5.40 -0.36 0.77
C LEU A 288 -4.22 -1.10 1.41
N VAL A 289 -3.80 -0.64 2.58
CA VAL A 289 -2.67 -1.23 3.31
C VAL A 289 -3.18 -2.05 4.50
N ASN A 290 -2.91 -3.35 4.49
CA ASN A 290 -3.28 -4.28 5.57
C ASN A 290 -2.30 -4.22 6.75
N ARG A 291 -1.01 -3.95 6.47
CA ARG A 291 0.05 -3.92 7.49
C ARG A 291 0.85 -2.64 7.41
N LEU A 292 0.91 -1.87 8.49
CA LEU A 292 1.59 -0.56 8.52
C LEU A 292 3.09 -0.63 8.19
N HIS A 293 3.78 -1.72 8.57
CA HIS A 293 5.21 -1.85 8.30
C HIS A 293 5.54 -2.02 6.82
N SER A 294 4.60 -2.56 6.03
CA SER A 294 4.81 -2.79 4.61
C SER A 294 4.92 -1.49 3.80
N VAL A 295 4.42 -0.37 4.34
CA VAL A 295 4.57 0.95 3.72
C VAL A 295 6.04 1.38 3.67
N GLU A 296 6.78 1.17 4.76
CA GLU A 296 8.22 1.47 4.80
C GLU A 296 8.99 0.55 3.86
N THR A 297 8.71 -0.76 3.93
CA THR A 297 9.36 -1.79 3.11
C THR A 297 9.10 -1.52 1.63
N LEU A 298 7.88 -1.15 1.25
CA LEU A 298 7.52 -0.82 -0.13
C LEU A 298 8.32 0.37 -0.67
N GLY A 299 8.60 1.38 0.17
CA GLY A 299 9.48 2.50 -0.20
C GLY A 299 10.92 2.10 -0.51
N CYS A 300 11.36 0.93 -0.04
CA CYS A 300 12.67 0.34 -0.32
C CYS A 300 12.65 -0.65 -1.49
N ALA A 301 11.50 -0.91 -2.13
CA ALA A 301 11.36 -1.89 -3.20
C ALA A 301 12.37 -1.63 -4.33
N GLY A 302 13.18 -2.64 -4.61
CA GLY A 302 14.16 -2.66 -5.70
C GLY A 302 13.68 -3.45 -6.89
N VAL A 303 12.75 -4.40 -6.68
CA VAL A 303 12.16 -5.25 -7.70
C VAL A 303 10.65 -5.28 -7.55
N LEU A 304 9.93 -5.05 -8.64
CA LEU A 304 8.49 -5.25 -8.74
C LEU A 304 8.22 -6.45 -9.65
N CYS A 305 7.80 -7.55 -9.07
CA CYS A 305 7.35 -8.74 -9.79
C CYS A 305 5.85 -8.59 -10.05
N ALA A 306 5.47 -8.36 -11.30
CA ALA A 306 4.08 -8.15 -11.70
C ALA A 306 3.55 -9.35 -12.50
N ASP A 307 2.37 -9.86 -12.14
CA ASP A 307 1.65 -10.77 -13.03
C ASP A 307 1.23 -10.03 -14.30
N LYS A 308 1.17 -10.75 -15.42
CA LYS A 308 0.77 -10.16 -16.70
C LYS A 308 -0.69 -9.75 -16.68
N THR A 309 -1.57 -10.74 -16.41
CA THR A 309 -3.01 -10.65 -16.64
C THR A 309 -3.68 -9.76 -15.59
N GLY A 310 -4.46 -8.78 -16.03
CA GLY A 310 -5.17 -7.87 -15.14
C GLY A 310 -4.32 -6.84 -14.40
N THR A 311 -2.97 -7.00 -14.39
CA THR A 311 -2.03 -6.05 -13.76
C THR A 311 -1.32 -5.18 -14.80
N ILE A 312 -0.58 -5.83 -15.72
CA ILE A 312 0.11 -5.13 -16.82
C ILE A 312 -0.86 -4.92 -17.98
N THR A 313 -1.73 -5.91 -18.24
CA THR A 313 -2.71 -5.90 -19.31
C THR A 313 -4.11 -5.56 -18.80
N GLU A 314 -5.02 -5.22 -19.72
CA GLU A 314 -6.39 -4.82 -19.39
C GLU A 314 -7.25 -5.97 -18.88
N ASN A 315 -6.83 -7.22 -19.09
CA ASN A 315 -7.61 -8.44 -18.90
C ASN A 315 -8.90 -8.44 -19.77
N ASP A 316 -8.81 -7.76 -20.90
CA ASP A 316 -9.89 -7.67 -21.89
C ASP A 316 -9.31 -7.98 -23.27
N MET A 317 -9.79 -9.07 -23.86
CA MET A 317 -9.34 -9.48 -25.20
C MET A 317 -9.84 -8.47 -26.23
N THR A 318 -8.95 -8.07 -27.13
CA THR A 318 -9.29 -7.14 -28.21
C THR A 318 -8.86 -7.75 -29.56
N VAL A 319 -9.76 -7.76 -30.53
CA VAL A 319 -9.42 -8.12 -31.91
C VAL A 319 -8.64 -6.97 -32.52
N THR A 320 -7.43 -7.25 -32.99
CA THR A 320 -6.54 -6.26 -33.63
C THR A 320 -6.38 -6.50 -35.11
N ASP A 321 -6.51 -7.75 -35.54
CA ASP A 321 -6.26 -8.16 -36.92
C ASP A 321 -7.36 -9.12 -37.41
N LEU A 322 -7.78 -8.92 -38.65
CA LEU A 322 -8.59 -9.86 -39.41
C LEU A 322 -7.87 -10.19 -40.72
N VAL A 323 -7.81 -11.48 -41.07
CA VAL A 323 -7.19 -11.95 -42.32
C VAL A 323 -8.21 -12.73 -43.09
N ILE A 324 -8.51 -12.29 -44.33
CA ILE A 324 -9.52 -12.89 -45.20
C ILE A 324 -8.85 -13.20 -46.52
N SER A 325 -8.83 -14.48 -46.87
CA SER A 325 -8.02 -14.92 -48.03
C SER A 325 -6.56 -14.42 -47.86
N THR A 326 -6.11 -13.47 -48.68
CA THR A 326 -4.79 -12.87 -48.61
C THR A 326 -4.81 -11.41 -48.12
N ALA A 327 -5.99 -10.87 -47.88
CA ALA A 327 -6.15 -9.49 -47.42
C ALA A 327 -6.07 -9.40 -45.90
N HIS A 328 -5.21 -8.48 -45.39
CA HIS A 328 -5.05 -8.18 -43.99
C HIS A 328 -5.78 -6.87 -43.63
N PHE A 329 -6.56 -6.90 -42.59
CA PHE A 329 -7.30 -5.78 -42.03
C PHE A 329 -6.87 -5.56 -40.59
N SER A 330 -6.58 -4.34 -40.20
CA SER A 330 -6.40 -3.94 -38.81
C SER A 330 -7.71 -3.44 -38.20
N VAL A 331 -7.95 -3.77 -36.95
CA VAL A 331 -9.13 -3.36 -36.18
C VAL A 331 -8.69 -2.46 -35.05
N ASP A 332 -9.19 -1.22 -35.06
CA ASP A 332 -8.96 -0.24 -34.00
C ASP A 332 -10.33 0.36 -33.58
N GLN A 333 -10.57 1.62 -33.87
CA GLN A 333 -11.92 2.23 -33.75
C GLN A 333 -12.80 1.86 -34.94
N CYS A 334 -12.21 1.51 -36.08
CA CYS A 334 -12.87 1.01 -37.27
C CYS A 334 -11.97 -0.05 -37.93
N ILE A 335 -12.51 -0.77 -38.93
CA ILE A 335 -11.72 -1.71 -39.72
C ILE A 335 -10.96 -0.92 -40.81
N ARG A 336 -9.68 -1.19 -40.96
CA ARG A 336 -8.80 -0.53 -41.91
C ARG A 336 -8.03 -1.55 -42.78
N GLN A 337 -7.85 -1.24 -44.06
CA GLN A 337 -6.97 -1.97 -44.94
C GLN A 337 -5.88 -1.00 -45.44
N GLN A 338 -4.61 -1.33 -45.21
CA GLN A 338 -3.47 -0.45 -45.54
C GLN A 338 -3.62 1.00 -45.03
N GLY A 339 -4.21 1.17 -43.85
CA GLY A 339 -4.42 2.47 -43.19
C GLY A 339 -5.72 3.21 -43.58
N ALA A 340 -6.40 2.81 -44.65
CA ALA A 340 -7.68 3.39 -45.07
C ALA A 340 -8.86 2.67 -44.40
N ALA A 341 -9.85 3.44 -43.90
CA ALA A 341 -11.07 2.85 -43.37
C ALA A 341 -11.85 2.11 -44.46
N VAL A 342 -12.35 0.93 -44.13
CA VAL A 342 -13.07 0.06 -45.04
C VAL A 342 -14.48 -0.20 -44.54
N SER A 343 -15.47 -0.05 -45.40
CA SER A 343 -16.85 -0.49 -45.10
C SER A 343 -16.98 -1.99 -45.39
N PRO A 344 -17.44 -2.80 -44.41
CA PRO A 344 -17.64 -4.23 -44.63
C PRO A 344 -18.60 -4.55 -45.79
N GLU A 345 -19.50 -3.65 -46.14
CA GLU A 345 -20.45 -3.81 -47.26
C GLU A 345 -19.71 -3.91 -48.61
N GLN A 346 -18.53 -3.35 -48.75
CA GLN A 346 -17.70 -3.40 -49.94
C GLN A 346 -16.86 -4.70 -50.04
N HIS A 347 -16.82 -5.49 -48.95
CA HIS A 347 -16.07 -6.73 -48.86
C HIS A 347 -16.92 -7.90 -48.34
N PRO A 348 -17.66 -8.61 -49.22
CA PRO A 348 -18.62 -9.65 -48.78
C PRO A 348 -18.03 -10.75 -47.89
N ALA A 349 -16.78 -11.15 -48.15
CA ALA A 349 -16.10 -12.14 -47.29
C ALA A 349 -15.86 -11.59 -45.85
N LEU A 350 -15.53 -10.29 -45.71
CA LEU A 350 -15.40 -9.62 -44.42
C LEU A 350 -16.76 -9.50 -43.73
N GLN A 351 -17.79 -9.16 -44.48
CA GLN A 351 -19.16 -9.11 -43.96
C GLN A 351 -19.57 -10.46 -43.37
N THR A 352 -19.38 -11.57 -44.12
CA THR A 352 -19.75 -12.91 -43.65
C THR A 352 -18.95 -13.34 -42.44
N LEU A 353 -17.66 -12.97 -42.36
CA LEU A 353 -16.85 -13.23 -41.18
C LEU A 353 -17.37 -12.50 -39.93
N LEU A 354 -17.75 -11.23 -40.07
CA LEU A 354 -18.31 -10.41 -38.98
C LEU A 354 -19.69 -10.91 -38.54
N GLU A 355 -20.52 -11.38 -39.52
CA GLU A 355 -21.79 -12.06 -39.20
C GLU A 355 -21.54 -13.36 -38.41
N CYS A 356 -20.51 -14.13 -38.74
CA CYS A 356 -20.09 -15.29 -37.97
C CYS A 356 -19.67 -14.91 -36.55
N CYS A 357 -18.93 -13.82 -36.39
CA CYS A 357 -18.55 -13.31 -35.06
C CYS A 357 -19.77 -12.93 -34.20
N MET A 358 -20.84 -12.36 -34.82
CA MET A 358 -22.08 -12.00 -34.14
C MET A 358 -22.92 -13.19 -33.74
N LEU A 359 -22.91 -14.26 -34.54
CA LEU A 359 -23.78 -15.43 -34.40
C LEU A 359 -23.13 -16.54 -33.55
N CYS A 360 -21.84 -16.81 -33.77
CA CYS A 360 -21.08 -17.80 -32.99
C CYS A 360 -20.61 -17.23 -31.65
N THR A 361 -21.53 -16.82 -30.79
CA THR A 361 -21.20 -16.28 -29.45
C THR A 361 -22.35 -16.53 -28.48
N THR A 362 -21.99 -16.90 -27.24
CA THR A 362 -22.88 -16.90 -26.08
C THR A 362 -22.83 -15.58 -25.32
N ALA A 363 -21.79 -14.74 -25.56
CA ALA A 363 -21.61 -13.47 -24.91
C ALA A 363 -22.72 -12.47 -25.25
N GLU A 364 -22.98 -11.55 -24.33
CA GLU A 364 -23.95 -10.48 -24.48
C GLU A 364 -23.30 -9.12 -24.21
N HIS A 365 -23.61 -8.16 -25.08
CA HIS A 365 -23.17 -6.79 -24.92
C HIS A 365 -24.33 -5.83 -25.20
N THR A 366 -24.54 -4.92 -24.26
CA THR A 366 -25.47 -3.79 -24.41
C THR A 366 -24.66 -2.51 -24.40
N PRO A 367 -24.79 -1.62 -25.39
CA PRO A 367 -24.04 -0.38 -25.44
C PRO A 367 -24.16 0.42 -24.13
N GLY A 368 -23.02 0.75 -23.52
CA GLY A 368 -22.96 1.46 -22.23
C GLY A 368 -22.96 0.57 -20.98
N GLN A 369 -22.99 -0.75 -21.12
CA GLN A 369 -22.83 -1.72 -20.04
C GLN A 369 -21.59 -2.59 -20.28
N ASN A 370 -21.04 -3.16 -19.21
CA ASN A 370 -19.95 -4.12 -19.35
C ASN A 370 -20.45 -5.38 -20.06
N PRO A 371 -19.69 -5.92 -21.05
CA PRO A 371 -20.05 -7.14 -21.74
C PRO A 371 -20.09 -8.33 -20.78
N ILE A 372 -20.99 -9.28 -21.02
CA ILE A 372 -21.15 -10.49 -20.21
C ILE A 372 -20.83 -11.69 -21.08
N GLY A 373 -19.89 -12.53 -20.67
CA GLY A 373 -19.53 -13.76 -21.39
C GLY A 373 -18.01 -14.02 -21.40
N ASP A 374 -17.59 -15.01 -22.21
CA ASP A 374 -16.16 -15.31 -22.41
C ASP A 374 -15.44 -14.11 -23.06
N PRO A 375 -14.26 -13.70 -22.55
CA PRO A 375 -13.52 -12.55 -23.09
C PRO A 375 -13.20 -12.66 -24.59
N THR A 376 -12.95 -13.87 -25.10
CA THR A 376 -12.70 -14.11 -26.51
C THR A 376 -13.95 -13.87 -27.37
N GLU A 377 -15.11 -14.26 -26.86
CA GLU A 377 -16.39 -14.04 -27.54
C GLU A 377 -16.83 -12.58 -27.51
N THR A 378 -16.64 -11.92 -26.37
CA THR A 378 -16.92 -10.49 -26.24
C THR A 378 -16.05 -9.65 -27.17
N ALA A 379 -14.76 -10.00 -27.31
CA ALA A 379 -13.86 -9.32 -28.24
C ALA A 379 -14.34 -9.37 -29.71
N LEU A 380 -14.78 -10.54 -30.14
CA LEU A 380 -15.33 -10.72 -31.50
C LEU A 380 -16.63 -9.92 -31.71
N LEU A 381 -17.50 -9.93 -30.70
CA LEU A 381 -18.76 -9.20 -30.71
C LEU A 381 -18.51 -7.68 -30.84
N ILE A 382 -17.60 -7.14 -29.97
CA ILE A 382 -17.23 -5.72 -29.98
C ILE A 382 -16.57 -5.32 -31.30
N ALA A 383 -15.71 -6.18 -31.88
CA ALA A 383 -15.07 -5.91 -33.18
C ALA A 383 -16.11 -5.79 -34.30
N ALA A 384 -17.13 -6.65 -34.32
CA ALA A 384 -18.20 -6.59 -35.29
C ALA A 384 -19.13 -5.38 -35.06
N GLU A 385 -19.40 -4.99 -33.80
CA GLU A 385 -20.14 -3.77 -33.48
C GLU A 385 -19.42 -2.49 -33.93
N LYS A 386 -18.09 -2.41 -33.72
CA LYS A 386 -17.25 -1.32 -34.25
C LYS A 386 -17.33 -1.20 -35.78
N ALA A 387 -17.58 -2.32 -36.47
CA ALA A 387 -17.79 -2.36 -37.90
C ALA A 387 -19.22 -1.97 -38.33
N GLY A 388 -20.10 -1.61 -37.38
CA GLY A 388 -21.49 -1.19 -37.65
C GLY A 388 -22.51 -2.33 -37.65
N PHE A 389 -22.11 -3.55 -37.21
CA PHE A 389 -23.06 -4.65 -37.07
C PHE A 389 -23.84 -4.54 -35.76
N SER A 390 -25.13 -4.94 -35.78
CA SER A 390 -25.96 -5.05 -34.59
C SER A 390 -26.41 -6.50 -34.43
N ARG A 391 -26.25 -7.03 -33.21
CA ARG A 391 -26.60 -8.40 -32.89
C ARG A 391 -28.11 -8.66 -33.09
N GLU A 392 -28.95 -7.70 -32.74
CA GLU A 392 -30.41 -7.80 -32.93
C GLU A 392 -30.75 -7.93 -34.40
N ARG A 393 -30.14 -7.13 -35.26
CA ARG A 393 -30.35 -7.21 -36.72
C ARG A 393 -29.85 -8.54 -37.29
N CYS A 394 -28.69 -9.02 -36.81
CA CYS A 394 -28.17 -10.32 -37.21
C CYS A 394 -29.11 -11.45 -36.78
N LYS A 395 -29.58 -11.47 -35.54
CA LYS A 395 -30.54 -12.47 -35.06
C LYS A 395 -31.89 -12.44 -35.80
N GLN A 396 -32.40 -11.28 -36.21
CA GLN A 396 -33.60 -11.16 -37.04
C GLN A 396 -33.39 -11.68 -38.45
N ARG A 397 -32.24 -11.42 -39.06
CA ARG A 397 -31.88 -11.86 -40.41
C ARG A 397 -31.54 -13.35 -40.45
N TYR A 398 -30.95 -13.89 -39.39
CA TYR A 398 -30.51 -15.25 -39.23
C TYR A 398 -31.12 -15.90 -37.98
N PRO A 399 -32.38 -16.37 -38.06
CA PRO A 399 -33.00 -17.07 -36.95
C PRO A 399 -32.19 -18.28 -36.52
N LEU A 400 -31.88 -18.38 -35.22
CA LEU A 400 -31.08 -19.45 -34.62
C LEU A 400 -31.93 -20.74 -34.54
N HIS A 401 -31.37 -21.85 -35.03
CA HIS A 401 -31.97 -23.18 -34.90
C HIS A 401 -31.32 -24.00 -33.82
N HIS A 402 -29.97 -24.06 -33.85
CA HIS A 402 -29.18 -24.86 -32.93
C HIS A 402 -27.83 -24.21 -32.64
N MET A 403 -27.31 -24.39 -31.43
CA MET A 403 -26.03 -23.88 -31.01
C MET A 403 -25.33 -24.92 -30.19
N GLU A 404 -24.14 -25.34 -30.66
CA GLU A 404 -23.17 -26.09 -29.86
C GLU A 404 -22.15 -25.12 -29.27
N PRO A 405 -22.18 -24.88 -27.94
CA PRO A 405 -21.24 -23.96 -27.28
C PRO A 405 -19.78 -24.41 -27.48
N PHE A 406 -18.84 -23.50 -27.20
CA PHE A 406 -17.42 -23.82 -27.28
C PHE A 406 -17.07 -24.98 -26.34
N ASP A 407 -16.45 -26.01 -26.89
CA ASP A 407 -15.92 -27.15 -26.17
C ASP A 407 -14.39 -27.12 -26.18
N SER A 408 -13.80 -27.27 -25.00
CA SER A 408 -12.34 -27.21 -24.78
C SER A 408 -11.59 -28.42 -25.37
N GLU A 409 -12.22 -29.56 -25.58
CA GLU A 409 -11.59 -30.76 -26.18
C GLU A 409 -11.53 -30.67 -27.70
N THR A 410 -12.66 -30.33 -28.31
CA THR A 410 -12.76 -30.13 -29.76
C THR A 410 -12.22 -28.79 -30.22
N LYS A 411 -12.16 -27.79 -29.33
CA LYS A 411 -11.70 -26.40 -29.55
C LYS A 411 -12.51 -25.69 -30.65
N LYS A 412 -13.79 -25.98 -30.76
CA LYS A 412 -14.68 -25.38 -31.75
C LYS A 412 -16.06 -25.08 -31.15
N MET A 413 -16.80 -24.19 -31.83
CA MET A 413 -18.16 -23.83 -31.58
C MET A 413 -18.91 -23.82 -32.90
N GLU A 414 -20.12 -24.41 -32.97
CA GLU A 414 -20.94 -24.48 -34.16
C GLU A 414 -22.32 -23.85 -33.93
N VAL A 415 -22.82 -23.15 -34.91
CA VAL A 415 -24.14 -22.48 -34.84
C VAL A 415 -24.89 -22.72 -36.16
N THR A 416 -26.10 -23.23 -36.07
CA THR A 416 -26.99 -23.43 -37.21
C THR A 416 -28.08 -22.36 -37.22
N VAL A 417 -28.20 -21.67 -38.35
CA VAL A 417 -29.17 -20.58 -38.56
C VAL A 417 -29.97 -20.77 -39.85
N SER A 418 -31.13 -20.15 -39.94
CA SER A 418 -31.86 -20.06 -41.22
C SER A 418 -31.36 -18.88 -42.04
N TYR A 419 -31.01 -19.12 -43.30
CA TYR A 419 -30.60 -18.09 -44.26
C TYR A 419 -31.34 -18.25 -45.59
N ASN A 420 -32.18 -17.28 -45.96
CA ASN A 420 -32.96 -17.28 -47.19
C ASN A 420 -33.75 -18.58 -47.42
N GLY A 421 -34.25 -19.20 -46.34
CA GLY A 421 -35.04 -20.44 -46.40
C GLY A 421 -34.22 -21.74 -46.46
N THR A 422 -32.88 -21.65 -46.41
CA THR A 422 -31.97 -22.80 -46.30
C THR A 422 -31.23 -22.76 -44.96
N GLU A 423 -30.74 -23.90 -44.50
CA GLU A 423 -29.90 -23.95 -43.31
C GLU A 423 -28.47 -23.56 -43.67
N ARG A 424 -27.89 -22.66 -42.84
CA ARG A 424 -26.48 -22.31 -42.87
C ARG A 424 -25.89 -22.60 -41.51
N GLN A 425 -24.71 -23.25 -41.52
CA GLN A 425 -23.94 -23.51 -40.32
C GLN A 425 -22.69 -22.64 -40.32
N TYR A 426 -22.41 -22.00 -39.16
CA TYR A 426 -21.19 -21.26 -38.91
C TYR A 426 -20.33 -22.01 -37.91
N LEU A 427 -19.03 -21.97 -38.12
CA LEU A 427 -18.01 -22.64 -37.30
C LEU A 427 -16.94 -21.62 -36.89
N LYS A 428 -16.64 -21.58 -35.60
CA LYS A 428 -15.55 -20.81 -35.02
C LYS A 428 -14.68 -21.75 -34.19
N GLY A 429 -13.36 -21.65 -34.30
CA GLY A 429 -12.45 -22.47 -33.47
C GLY A 429 -10.97 -22.20 -33.70
N ALA A 430 -10.14 -23.04 -33.09
CA ALA A 430 -8.72 -23.00 -33.30
C ALA A 430 -8.35 -23.32 -34.75
N ALA A 431 -7.38 -22.58 -35.33
CA ALA A 431 -7.04 -22.69 -36.75
C ALA A 431 -6.60 -24.12 -37.14
N ASP A 432 -5.91 -24.83 -36.24
CA ASP A 432 -5.48 -26.23 -36.40
C ASP A 432 -6.65 -27.23 -36.44
N ARG A 433 -7.82 -26.84 -35.94
CA ARG A 433 -9.04 -27.67 -35.93
C ARG A 433 -10.01 -27.30 -37.03
N VAL A 434 -10.12 -26.04 -37.40
CA VAL A 434 -11.08 -25.56 -38.41
C VAL A 434 -10.51 -25.75 -39.82
N LEU A 435 -9.25 -25.40 -40.09
CA LEU A 435 -8.65 -25.46 -41.44
C LEU A 435 -8.67 -26.86 -42.10
N PRO A 436 -8.45 -27.95 -41.36
CA PRO A 436 -8.52 -29.28 -41.94
C PRO A 436 -9.92 -29.71 -42.41
N LEU A 437 -10.99 -29.13 -41.81
CA LEU A 437 -12.37 -29.40 -42.18
C LEU A 437 -12.77 -28.73 -43.49
N CYS A 438 -12.10 -27.63 -43.85
CA CYS A 438 -12.46 -26.81 -45.01
C CYS A 438 -11.90 -27.42 -46.30
N THR A 439 -12.78 -27.55 -47.32
CA THR A 439 -12.40 -27.94 -48.68
C THR A 439 -12.47 -26.77 -49.69
N GLN A 440 -13.13 -25.70 -49.28
CA GLN A 440 -13.39 -24.50 -50.08
C GLN A 440 -12.95 -23.24 -49.33
N LEU A 441 -12.78 -22.14 -50.07
CA LEU A 441 -12.41 -20.83 -49.58
C LEU A 441 -13.32 -19.77 -50.21
N LEU A 442 -13.79 -18.81 -49.40
CA LEU A 442 -14.48 -17.63 -49.94
C LEU A 442 -13.45 -16.58 -50.38
N HIS A 443 -13.32 -16.38 -51.70
CA HIS A 443 -12.46 -15.37 -52.26
C HIS A 443 -13.29 -14.23 -52.87
N GLY A 444 -13.34 -13.09 -52.23
CA GLY A 444 -14.24 -12.00 -52.60
C GLY A 444 -15.71 -12.39 -52.50
N THR A 445 -16.37 -12.59 -53.64
CA THR A 445 -17.75 -13.04 -53.76
C THR A 445 -17.89 -14.49 -54.22
N THR A 446 -16.79 -15.14 -54.60
CA THR A 446 -16.80 -16.46 -55.25
C THR A 446 -16.24 -17.52 -54.29
N VAL A 447 -16.89 -18.69 -54.26
CA VAL A 447 -16.37 -19.84 -53.56
C VAL A 447 -15.42 -20.59 -54.48
N THR A 448 -14.21 -20.82 -54.05
CA THR A 448 -13.15 -21.53 -54.81
C THR A 448 -12.65 -22.72 -54.01
N THR A 449 -12.06 -23.70 -54.72
CA THR A 449 -11.44 -24.84 -54.04
C THR A 449 -10.23 -24.38 -53.21
N LEU A 450 -10.13 -24.85 -52.00
CA LEU A 450 -9.01 -24.58 -51.08
C LEU A 450 -7.80 -25.47 -51.51
N THR A 451 -6.94 -24.89 -52.38
CA THR A 451 -5.73 -25.56 -52.86
C THR A 451 -4.66 -25.62 -51.78
N GLU A 452 -3.66 -26.50 -51.90
CA GLU A 452 -2.55 -26.60 -50.91
C GLU A 452 -1.75 -25.28 -50.86
N SER A 453 -1.66 -24.53 -51.97
CA SER A 453 -1.04 -23.19 -51.95
C SER A 453 -1.77 -22.24 -50.99
N PHE A 454 -3.09 -22.18 -51.07
CA PHE A 454 -3.90 -21.33 -50.16
C PHE A 454 -3.82 -21.82 -48.70
N ARG A 455 -3.76 -23.17 -48.48
CA ARG A 455 -3.56 -23.72 -47.14
C ARG A 455 -2.24 -23.26 -46.55
N GLU A 456 -1.17 -23.25 -47.33
CA GLU A 456 0.14 -22.82 -46.86
C GLU A 456 0.20 -21.31 -46.60
N GLU A 457 -0.47 -20.49 -47.42
CA GLU A 457 -0.64 -19.07 -47.17
C GLU A 457 -1.40 -18.79 -45.87
N ILE A 458 -2.49 -19.54 -45.59
CA ILE A 458 -3.24 -19.44 -44.36
C ILE A 458 -2.39 -19.88 -43.14
N ARG A 459 -1.63 -21.00 -43.26
CA ARG A 459 -0.71 -21.42 -42.21
C ARG A 459 0.36 -20.38 -41.92
N SER A 460 0.92 -19.77 -42.99
CA SER A 460 1.87 -18.67 -42.85
C SER A 460 1.25 -17.44 -42.16
N ALA A 461 0.01 -17.10 -42.48
CA ALA A 461 -0.72 -16.02 -41.80
C ALA A 461 -0.96 -16.35 -40.32
N VAL A 462 -1.37 -17.60 -40.00
CA VAL A 462 -1.51 -18.05 -38.62
C VAL A 462 -0.18 -17.96 -37.88
N GLN A 463 0.92 -18.35 -38.52
CA GLN A 463 2.26 -18.25 -37.93
C GLN A 463 2.65 -16.79 -37.69
N THR A 464 2.45 -15.92 -38.67
CA THR A 464 2.76 -14.48 -38.57
C THR A 464 1.97 -13.81 -37.45
N LEU A 465 0.67 -14.09 -37.34
CA LEU A 465 -0.16 -13.57 -36.23
C LEU A 465 0.30 -14.13 -34.89
N SER A 466 0.63 -15.43 -34.84
CA SER A 466 1.13 -16.08 -33.62
C SER A 466 2.50 -15.56 -33.19
N GLU A 467 3.38 -15.20 -34.13
CA GLU A 467 4.68 -14.55 -33.86
C GLU A 467 4.52 -13.15 -33.28
N ARG A 468 3.44 -12.46 -33.63
CA ARG A 468 3.03 -11.20 -33.01
C ARG A 468 2.29 -11.42 -31.69
N ALA A 469 2.27 -12.65 -31.17
CA ALA A 469 1.61 -13.05 -29.93
C ALA A 469 0.08 -12.91 -29.92
N LEU A 470 -0.53 -12.90 -31.08
CA LEU A 470 -1.98 -12.86 -31.17
C LEU A 470 -2.58 -14.26 -30.97
N ARG A 471 -3.67 -14.34 -30.24
CA ARG A 471 -4.51 -15.53 -30.21
C ARG A 471 -5.30 -15.59 -31.51
N VAL A 472 -5.08 -16.67 -32.31
CA VAL A 472 -5.68 -16.81 -33.63
C VAL A 472 -6.88 -17.73 -33.57
N LEU A 473 -8.03 -17.25 -34.06
CA LEU A 473 -9.22 -18.06 -34.33
C LEU A 473 -9.51 -18.08 -35.82
N ALA A 474 -10.00 -19.23 -36.28
CA ALA A 474 -10.45 -19.46 -37.67
C ALA A 474 -11.97 -19.54 -37.73
N PHE A 475 -12.51 -19.11 -38.84
CA PHE A 475 -13.94 -19.04 -39.12
C PHE A 475 -14.24 -19.76 -40.43
N ALA A 476 -15.35 -20.48 -40.45
CA ALA A 476 -15.87 -21.16 -41.62
C ALA A 476 -17.39 -21.17 -41.61
N TYR A 477 -18.00 -21.42 -42.76
CA TYR A 477 -19.42 -21.70 -42.86
C TYR A 477 -19.69 -22.82 -43.87
N ARG A 478 -20.86 -23.40 -43.82
CA ARG A 478 -21.40 -24.29 -44.84
C ARG A 478 -22.89 -24.05 -45.03
N GLU A 479 -23.39 -24.37 -46.21
CA GLU A 479 -24.85 -24.32 -46.55
C GLU A 479 -25.41 -25.75 -46.57
N SER A 480 -26.41 -26.01 -45.77
CA SER A 480 -27.00 -27.34 -45.59
C SER A 480 -25.94 -28.40 -45.28
N ASP A 481 -25.92 -29.54 -45.93
CA ASP A 481 -24.90 -30.60 -45.75
C ASP A 481 -23.70 -30.45 -46.70
N GLY A 482 -23.44 -29.22 -47.22
CA GLY A 482 -22.33 -28.93 -48.12
C GLY A 482 -20.97 -28.95 -47.41
N ASP A 483 -19.92 -28.74 -48.25
CA ASP A 483 -18.53 -28.64 -47.75
C ASP A 483 -18.28 -27.36 -46.91
N TRP A 484 -17.37 -27.47 -45.98
CA TRP A 484 -16.94 -26.31 -45.18
C TRP A 484 -16.15 -25.29 -46.02
N ILE A 485 -16.58 -24.04 -46.03
CA ILE A 485 -16.00 -22.91 -46.73
C ILE A 485 -15.24 -22.05 -45.71
N PHE A 486 -13.93 -21.94 -45.88
CA PHE A 486 -13.09 -21.11 -45.03
C PHE A 486 -13.38 -19.62 -45.26
N LEU A 487 -13.60 -18.85 -44.18
CA LEU A 487 -13.89 -17.42 -44.21
C LEU A 487 -12.66 -16.57 -43.93
N GLY A 488 -11.91 -16.90 -42.88
CA GLY A 488 -10.77 -16.08 -42.47
C GLY A 488 -10.27 -16.39 -41.06
N LEU A 489 -9.39 -15.52 -40.60
CA LEU A 489 -8.78 -15.58 -39.28
C LEU A 489 -9.04 -14.28 -38.53
N SER A 490 -9.16 -14.37 -37.20
CA SER A 490 -9.01 -13.20 -36.31
C SER A 490 -7.79 -13.36 -35.42
N GLY A 491 -7.00 -12.30 -35.32
CA GLY A 491 -5.94 -12.17 -34.34
C GLY A 491 -6.39 -11.24 -33.19
N MET A 492 -6.23 -11.67 -31.97
CA MET A 492 -6.63 -10.92 -30.78
C MET A 492 -5.57 -11.01 -29.69
N LEU A 493 -5.46 -9.97 -28.88
CA LEU A 493 -4.57 -9.91 -27.73
C LEU A 493 -5.23 -9.19 -26.56
N ASP A 494 -4.69 -9.40 -25.38
CA ASP A 494 -4.97 -8.60 -24.18
C ASP A 494 -3.91 -7.47 -24.12
N PRO A 495 -4.27 -6.21 -24.46
CA PRO A 495 -3.30 -5.14 -24.64
C PRO A 495 -2.73 -4.66 -23.29
N PRO A 496 -1.48 -4.19 -23.25
CA PRO A 496 -0.95 -3.56 -22.05
C PRO A 496 -1.64 -2.23 -21.78
N ARG A 497 -2.03 -2.00 -20.53
CA ARG A 497 -2.63 -0.74 -20.05
C ARG A 497 -1.68 0.43 -20.28
N GLU A 498 -2.17 1.55 -20.73
CA GLU A 498 -1.35 2.76 -20.91
C GLU A 498 -0.79 3.27 -19.56
N SER A 499 -1.57 3.14 -18.49
CA SER A 499 -1.12 3.43 -17.13
C SER A 499 0.04 2.54 -16.68
N ALA A 500 0.06 1.26 -17.10
CA ALA A 500 1.15 0.34 -16.81
C ALA A 500 2.45 0.74 -17.51
N LYS A 501 2.39 1.19 -18.77
CA LYS A 501 3.56 1.71 -19.49
C LYS A 501 4.18 2.91 -18.78
N GLN A 502 3.34 3.85 -18.29
CA GLN A 502 3.83 5.01 -17.54
C GLN A 502 4.43 4.60 -16.20
N ALA A 503 3.81 3.64 -15.50
CA ALA A 503 4.30 3.08 -14.24
C ALA A 503 5.67 2.43 -14.42
N ILE A 504 5.86 1.62 -15.47
CA ILE A 504 7.13 0.96 -15.79
C ILE A 504 8.24 1.99 -16.07
N ARG A 505 7.95 3.04 -16.86
CA ARG A 505 8.90 4.13 -17.10
C ARG A 505 9.30 4.85 -15.80
N THR A 506 8.33 5.07 -14.89
CA THR A 506 8.60 5.68 -13.58
C THR A 506 9.47 4.79 -12.72
N CYS A 507 9.22 3.47 -12.71
CA CYS A 507 10.07 2.49 -12.03
C CYS A 507 11.50 2.50 -12.57
N GLU A 508 11.67 2.56 -13.87
CA GLU A 508 12.99 2.63 -14.50
C GLU A 508 13.77 3.89 -14.07
N GLN A 509 13.12 5.05 -14.10
CA GLN A 509 13.72 6.30 -13.61
C GLN A 509 14.13 6.20 -12.14
N ALA A 510 13.34 5.49 -11.36
CA ALA A 510 13.57 5.22 -9.94
C ALA A 510 14.58 4.09 -9.67
N LYS A 511 15.18 3.49 -10.72
CA LYS A 511 16.06 2.33 -10.64
C LYS A 511 15.43 1.10 -9.98
N ILE A 512 14.11 0.95 -10.16
CA ILE A 512 13.33 -0.21 -9.71
C ILE A 512 13.19 -1.13 -10.90
N GLN A 513 13.61 -2.37 -10.77
CA GLN A 513 13.46 -3.38 -11.80
C GLN A 513 12.02 -3.89 -11.82
N THR A 514 11.29 -3.68 -12.91
CA THR A 514 9.99 -4.32 -13.12
C THR A 514 10.20 -5.65 -13.86
N VAL A 515 9.54 -6.69 -13.37
CA VAL A 515 9.64 -8.07 -13.89
C VAL A 515 8.24 -8.58 -14.16
N MET A 516 8.01 -9.09 -15.37
CA MET A 516 6.75 -9.73 -15.73
C MET A 516 6.83 -11.23 -15.52
N ILE A 517 5.85 -11.79 -14.81
CA ILE A 517 5.71 -13.21 -14.55
C ILE A 517 4.39 -13.69 -15.13
N THR A 518 4.38 -14.74 -15.96
CA THR A 518 3.16 -15.19 -16.63
C THR A 518 3.17 -16.71 -16.93
N GLY A 519 1.98 -17.30 -16.97
CA GLY A 519 1.76 -18.66 -17.51
C GLY A 519 1.80 -18.75 -19.04
N ASP A 520 1.81 -17.61 -19.75
CA ASP A 520 1.77 -17.53 -21.20
C ASP A 520 3.04 -18.07 -21.87
N HIS A 521 2.94 -18.31 -23.18
CA HIS A 521 4.08 -18.71 -23.99
C HIS A 521 5.12 -17.58 -24.06
N LYS A 522 6.43 -17.96 -24.14
CA LYS A 522 7.56 -17.01 -24.18
C LYS A 522 7.42 -15.92 -25.25
N LYS A 523 6.95 -16.27 -26.45
CA LYS A 523 6.75 -15.31 -27.56
C LYS A 523 5.68 -14.26 -27.23
N THR A 524 4.54 -14.70 -26.67
CA THR A 524 3.46 -13.82 -26.22
C THR A 524 3.92 -12.86 -25.12
N ALA A 525 4.62 -13.42 -24.12
CA ALA A 525 5.15 -12.65 -23.01
C ALA A 525 6.16 -11.59 -23.48
N LEU A 526 7.05 -11.92 -24.42
CA LEU A 526 8.01 -10.99 -25.00
C LEU A 526 7.33 -9.86 -25.77
N ALA A 527 6.33 -10.14 -26.60
CA ALA A 527 5.64 -9.12 -27.39
C ALA A 527 4.89 -8.11 -26.48
N ILE A 528 4.24 -8.60 -25.41
CA ILE A 528 3.58 -7.73 -24.43
C ILE A 528 4.61 -6.92 -23.65
N ALA A 529 5.73 -7.53 -23.24
CA ALA A 529 6.80 -6.85 -22.51
C ALA A 529 7.45 -5.75 -23.36
N GLU A 530 7.62 -5.97 -24.67
CA GLU A 530 8.12 -4.96 -25.60
C GLU A 530 7.14 -3.79 -25.74
N GLN A 531 5.84 -4.07 -25.95
CA GLN A 531 4.80 -3.05 -26.02
C GLN A 531 4.65 -2.25 -24.73
N ALA A 532 4.86 -2.90 -23.57
CA ALA A 532 4.83 -2.28 -22.25
C ALA A 532 6.14 -1.52 -21.92
N GLY A 533 7.20 -1.71 -22.71
CA GLY A 533 8.51 -1.08 -22.45
C GLY A 533 9.30 -1.72 -21.31
N LEU A 534 9.16 -3.03 -21.09
CA LEU A 534 9.82 -3.76 -19.98
C LEU A 534 11.24 -4.26 -20.33
N LEU A 535 11.53 -4.51 -21.62
CA LEU A 535 12.69 -5.32 -21.97
C LEU A 535 14.02 -4.60 -21.76
N HIS A 536 14.18 -3.34 -22.22
CA HIS A 536 15.41 -2.52 -22.07
C HIS A 536 16.71 -3.33 -22.22
N GLY A 537 16.77 -4.25 -23.20
CA GLY A 537 17.91 -5.13 -23.43
C GLY A 537 17.98 -6.37 -22.52
N LYS A 538 17.02 -6.58 -21.65
CA LYS A 538 16.92 -7.78 -20.79
C LYS A 538 16.29 -8.95 -21.54
N LYS A 539 16.52 -10.15 -21.02
CA LYS A 539 16.12 -11.43 -21.62
C LYS A 539 14.79 -11.96 -21.04
N ALA A 540 14.24 -12.98 -21.66
CA ALA A 540 13.13 -13.78 -21.15
C ALA A 540 13.59 -15.22 -20.86
N MET A 541 13.09 -15.81 -19.75
CA MET A 541 13.33 -17.19 -19.33
C MET A 541 11.99 -17.95 -19.25
N THR A 542 11.99 -19.22 -19.58
CA THR A 542 10.83 -20.11 -19.38
C THR A 542 10.92 -20.87 -18.06
N GLY A 543 9.79 -21.39 -17.56
CA GLY A 543 9.77 -22.27 -16.40
C GLY A 543 10.66 -23.51 -16.56
N GLN A 544 10.71 -24.09 -17.78
CA GLN A 544 11.61 -25.22 -18.07
C GLN A 544 13.09 -24.83 -17.98
N GLU A 545 13.49 -23.69 -18.54
CA GLU A 545 14.85 -23.15 -18.41
C GLU A 545 15.19 -22.88 -16.93
N LEU A 546 14.22 -22.36 -16.16
CA LEU A 546 14.38 -22.09 -14.73
C LEU A 546 14.59 -23.38 -13.91
N ASP A 547 13.92 -24.50 -14.27
CA ASP A 547 14.08 -25.79 -13.60
C ASP A 547 15.47 -26.40 -13.77
N THR A 548 16.22 -26.04 -14.82
CA THR A 548 17.58 -26.52 -15.07
C THR A 548 18.64 -25.83 -14.21
N LEU A 549 18.33 -24.67 -13.60
CA LEU A 549 19.26 -23.87 -12.81
C LEU A 549 19.20 -24.24 -11.31
N SER A 550 20.34 -24.25 -10.63
CA SER A 550 20.33 -24.26 -9.16
C SER A 550 19.91 -22.89 -8.60
N ASP A 551 19.53 -22.81 -7.33
CA ASP A 551 19.11 -21.55 -6.71
C ASP A 551 20.25 -20.50 -6.65
N GLU A 552 21.50 -20.95 -6.56
CA GLU A 552 22.69 -20.09 -6.60
C GLU A 552 22.93 -19.56 -8.02
N GLN A 553 22.82 -20.42 -9.04
CA GLN A 553 22.93 -20.04 -10.45
C GLN A 553 21.85 -19.05 -10.83
N LEU A 554 20.60 -19.32 -10.39
CA LEU A 554 19.47 -18.43 -10.64
C LEU A 554 19.71 -17.05 -10.02
N ALA A 555 20.11 -16.99 -8.75
CA ALA A 555 20.39 -15.72 -8.07
C ALA A 555 21.52 -14.93 -8.74
N ALA A 556 22.52 -15.60 -9.33
CA ALA A 556 23.63 -14.97 -10.02
C ALA A 556 23.20 -14.30 -11.36
N CYS A 557 22.25 -14.87 -12.09
CA CYS A 557 21.86 -14.40 -13.42
C CYS A 557 20.50 -13.70 -13.46
N ILE A 558 19.68 -13.76 -12.41
CA ILE A 558 18.28 -13.33 -12.43
C ILE A 558 18.09 -11.85 -12.84
N GLN A 559 19.05 -10.99 -12.53
CA GLN A 559 19.00 -9.55 -12.88
C GLN A 559 19.06 -9.28 -14.40
N GLU A 560 19.51 -10.25 -15.21
CA GLU A 560 19.53 -10.14 -16.68
C GLU A 560 18.14 -10.34 -17.30
N TYR A 561 17.18 -10.83 -16.54
CA TYR A 561 15.86 -11.18 -17.05
C TYR A 561 14.79 -10.21 -16.57
N ALA A 562 13.88 -9.85 -17.50
CA ALA A 562 12.70 -9.03 -17.20
C ALA A 562 11.39 -9.80 -17.37
N VAL A 563 11.42 -10.98 -17.99
CA VAL A 563 10.23 -11.77 -18.32
C VAL A 563 10.44 -13.24 -17.95
N PHE A 564 9.49 -13.80 -17.20
CA PHE A 564 9.43 -15.23 -16.90
C PHE A 564 8.11 -15.79 -17.43
N ALA A 565 8.21 -16.70 -18.39
CA ALA A 565 7.09 -17.26 -19.15
C ALA A 565 6.86 -18.74 -18.81
N ARG A 566 5.63 -19.24 -18.94
CA ARG A 566 5.24 -20.62 -18.58
C ARG A 566 5.66 -21.01 -17.17
N VAL A 567 5.48 -20.11 -16.22
CA VAL A 567 5.79 -20.35 -14.81
C VAL A 567 4.60 -20.96 -14.09
N ASN A 568 4.90 -21.83 -13.13
CA ASN A 568 3.95 -22.38 -12.19
C ASN A 568 4.06 -21.68 -10.81
N PRO A 569 3.17 -21.95 -9.84
CA PRO A 569 3.22 -21.33 -8.51
C PRO A 569 4.54 -21.53 -7.76
N ALA A 570 5.16 -22.71 -7.88
CA ALA A 570 6.46 -22.99 -7.24
C ALA A 570 7.58 -22.14 -7.84
N HIS A 571 7.54 -21.89 -9.16
CA HIS A 571 8.48 -20.99 -9.82
C HIS A 571 8.33 -19.55 -9.31
N LYS A 572 7.09 -19.04 -9.11
CA LYS A 572 6.85 -17.69 -8.57
C LYS A 572 7.53 -17.51 -7.21
N LEU A 573 7.37 -18.49 -6.31
CA LEU A 573 8.02 -18.50 -5.01
C LEU A 573 9.56 -18.50 -5.13
N ARG A 574 10.09 -19.34 -6.02
CA ARG A 574 11.53 -19.47 -6.26
C ARG A 574 12.14 -18.20 -6.82
N LEU A 575 11.44 -17.49 -7.70
CA LEU A 575 11.86 -16.20 -8.25
C LEU A 575 11.94 -15.11 -7.16
N VAL A 576 10.93 -15.02 -6.29
CA VAL A 576 10.94 -14.10 -5.15
C VAL A 576 12.19 -14.32 -4.28
N ARG A 577 12.44 -15.59 -3.88
CA ARG A 577 13.62 -15.94 -3.08
C ARG A 577 14.95 -15.64 -3.79
N ALA A 578 15.00 -15.84 -5.11
CA ALA A 578 16.20 -15.55 -5.88
C ALA A 578 16.51 -14.05 -5.91
N TYR A 579 15.50 -13.19 -6.09
CA TYR A 579 15.71 -11.74 -5.99
C TYR A 579 16.07 -11.30 -4.58
N GLN A 580 15.44 -11.85 -3.53
CA GLN A 580 15.80 -11.56 -2.13
C GLN A 580 17.27 -11.94 -1.82
N LYS A 581 17.78 -13.06 -2.35
CA LYS A 581 19.19 -13.45 -2.23
C LYS A 581 20.16 -12.43 -2.85
N THR A 582 19.73 -11.62 -3.81
CA THR A 582 20.56 -10.51 -4.34
C THR A 582 20.57 -9.27 -3.41
N GLY A 583 19.87 -9.32 -2.28
CA GLY A 583 19.70 -8.19 -1.36
C GLY A 583 18.67 -7.16 -1.79
N ALA A 584 17.87 -7.43 -2.80
CA ALA A 584 16.78 -6.56 -3.24
C ALA A 584 15.51 -6.79 -2.39
N ILE A 585 14.79 -5.72 -2.10
CA ILE A 585 13.43 -5.78 -1.55
C ILE A 585 12.48 -6.07 -2.69
N VAL A 586 11.70 -7.13 -2.57
CA VAL A 586 10.80 -7.64 -3.61
C VAL A 586 9.35 -7.31 -3.27
N ALA A 587 8.68 -6.57 -4.15
CA ALA A 587 7.23 -6.46 -4.15
C ALA A 587 6.66 -7.42 -5.22
N MET A 588 5.73 -8.29 -4.84
CA MET A 588 5.11 -9.28 -5.72
C MET A 588 3.62 -9.02 -5.85
N THR A 589 3.11 -8.91 -7.09
CA THR A 589 1.66 -8.84 -7.33
C THR A 589 1.08 -10.21 -7.68
N GLY A 590 -0.18 -10.42 -7.32
CA GLY A 590 -0.94 -11.62 -7.68
C GLY A 590 -2.42 -11.46 -7.41
N ASP A 591 -3.25 -12.26 -8.08
CA ASP A 591 -4.71 -12.24 -7.96
C ASP A 591 -5.32 -13.58 -7.55
N GLY A 592 -4.60 -14.68 -7.75
CA GLY A 592 -5.10 -16.04 -7.54
C GLY A 592 -4.66 -16.72 -6.23
N VAL A 593 -5.33 -17.81 -5.92
CA VAL A 593 -4.92 -18.71 -4.83
C VAL A 593 -3.49 -19.24 -5.05
N ASN A 594 -3.11 -19.42 -6.30
CA ASN A 594 -1.80 -19.90 -6.72
C ASN A 594 -0.66 -18.91 -6.41
N ASP A 595 -0.98 -17.65 -6.21
CA ASP A 595 -0.02 -16.57 -5.93
C ASP A 595 0.20 -16.39 -4.43
N ALA A 596 -0.73 -16.83 -3.59
CA ALA A 596 -0.70 -16.61 -2.16
C ALA A 596 0.62 -17.02 -1.48
N PRO A 597 1.28 -18.14 -1.81
CA PRO A 597 2.58 -18.48 -1.26
C PRO A 597 3.69 -17.48 -1.63
N ALA A 598 3.70 -17.00 -2.88
CA ALA A 598 4.67 -16.02 -3.36
C ALA A 598 4.41 -14.62 -2.77
N LEU A 599 3.12 -14.23 -2.63
CA LEU A 599 2.72 -12.99 -1.96
C LEU A 599 3.17 -12.95 -0.50
N LYS A 600 3.01 -14.08 0.21
CA LYS A 600 3.41 -14.18 1.62
C LYS A 600 4.92 -14.20 1.83
N GLU A 601 5.68 -14.77 0.89
CA GLU A 601 7.14 -14.86 0.91
C GLU A 601 7.81 -13.52 0.53
N ALA A 602 7.19 -12.74 -0.35
CA ALA A 602 7.71 -11.45 -0.77
C ALA A 602 7.87 -10.49 0.43
N ASP A 603 8.80 -9.55 0.32
CA ASP A 603 8.96 -8.51 1.35
C ASP A 603 7.71 -7.62 1.43
N VAL A 604 7.01 -7.45 0.30
CA VAL A 604 5.68 -6.85 0.23
C VAL A 604 4.82 -7.62 -0.77
N GLY A 605 3.83 -8.33 -0.27
CA GLY A 605 2.80 -8.95 -1.11
C GLY A 605 1.73 -7.93 -1.50
N VAL A 606 1.33 -7.93 -2.76
CA VAL A 606 0.35 -6.99 -3.33
C VAL A 606 -0.75 -7.76 -4.04
N ALA A 607 -1.99 -7.67 -3.57
CA ALA A 607 -3.13 -8.33 -4.20
C ALA A 607 -3.95 -7.37 -5.04
N MET A 608 -4.63 -7.91 -6.06
CA MET A 608 -5.64 -7.18 -6.82
C MET A 608 -6.94 -7.08 -6.01
N GLY A 609 -7.63 -5.95 -6.09
CA GLY A 609 -8.84 -5.67 -5.32
C GLY A 609 -10.11 -6.17 -5.99
N LYS A 610 -10.22 -5.98 -7.32
CA LYS A 610 -11.38 -6.39 -8.12
C LYS A 610 -11.27 -7.85 -8.57
N SER A 611 -10.18 -8.20 -9.25
CA SER A 611 -9.94 -9.54 -9.78
C SER A 611 -9.38 -10.51 -8.74
N GLY A 612 -8.81 -10.01 -7.63
CA GLY A 612 -8.13 -10.83 -6.65
C GLY A 612 -9.05 -11.63 -5.76
N THR A 613 -8.68 -12.90 -5.54
CA THR A 613 -9.37 -13.79 -4.60
C THR A 613 -9.14 -13.35 -3.14
N GLU A 614 -10.06 -13.69 -2.25
CA GLU A 614 -9.92 -13.35 -0.82
C GLU A 614 -8.67 -13.98 -0.18
N VAL A 615 -8.24 -15.15 -0.67
CA VAL A 615 -6.99 -15.80 -0.24
C VAL A 615 -5.77 -14.95 -0.61
N ALA A 616 -5.72 -14.41 -1.84
CA ALA A 616 -4.65 -13.53 -2.26
C ALA A 616 -4.65 -12.22 -1.46
N LYS A 617 -5.82 -11.60 -1.25
CA LYS A 617 -5.98 -10.36 -0.47
C LYS A 617 -5.50 -10.51 0.97
N GLN A 618 -5.73 -11.67 1.59
CA GLN A 618 -5.27 -11.93 2.96
C GLN A 618 -3.78 -12.27 3.07
N ALA A 619 -3.23 -12.92 2.06
CA ALA A 619 -1.79 -13.17 1.98
C ALA A 619 -1.01 -11.86 1.77
N ALA A 620 -1.64 -10.84 1.17
CA ALA A 620 -1.02 -9.60 0.77
C ALA A 620 -0.94 -8.56 1.90
N ASP A 621 0.08 -7.74 1.82
CA ASP A 621 0.29 -6.57 2.68
C ASP A 621 -0.44 -5.32 2.16
N VAL A 622 -0.61 -5.24 0.84
CA VAL A 622 -1.26 -4.12 0.14
C VAL A 622 -2.27 -4.68 -0.86
N ILE A 623 -3.42 -4.03 -0.99
CA ILE A 623 -4.45 -4.38 -1.96
C ILE A 623 -4.68 -3.18 -2.88
N LEU A 624 -4.61 -3.41 -4.19
CA LEU A 624 -4.87 -2.38 -5.21
C LEU A 624 -6.35 -2.44 -5.60
N LEU A 625 -7.15 -1.54 -5.07
CA LEU A 625 -8.62 -1.56 -5.27
C LEU A 625 -9.05 -1.31 -6.73
N ASP A 626 -8.16 -0.78 -7.57
CA ASP A 626 -8.37 -0.52 -8.99
C ASP A 626 -7.63 -1.50 -9.94
N ASP A 627 -6.91 -2.47 -9.39
CA ASP A 627 -6.07 -3.44 -10.09
C ASP A 627 -5.01 -2.79 -10.99
N ASN A 628 -4.47 -1.63 -10.59
CA ASN A 628 -3.60 -0.82 -11.44
C ASN A 628 -2.16 -0.75 -10.92
N LEU A 629 -1.19 -1.07 -11.78
CA LEU A 629 0.22 -0.99 -11.45
C LEU A 629 0.68 0.44 -11.10
N SER A 630 0.05 1.48 -11.69
CA SER A 630 0.37 2.88 -11.34
C SER A 630 0.04 3.21 -9.90
N THR A 631 -0.99 2.60 -9.33
CA THR A 631 -1.35 2.71 -7.91
C THR A 631 -0.28 2.10 -7.01
N LEU A 632 0.33 0.97 -7.42
CA LEU A 632 1.47 0.39 -6.71
C LEU A 632 2.69 1.33 -6.75
N VAL A 633 3.00 1.91 -7.91
CA VAL A 633 4.12 2.87 -8.05
C VAL A 633 3.89 4.12 -7.20
N TYR A 634 2.65 4.62 -7.14
CA TYR A 634 2.29 5.70 -6.22
C TYR A 634 2.49 5.28 -4.74
N ALA A 635 2.13 4.05 -4.39
CA ALA A 635 2.35 3.53 -3.05
C ALA A 635 3.85 3.43 -2.69
N VAL A 636 4.71 3.04 -3.63
CA VAL A 636 6.17 3.09 -3.49
C VAL A 636 6.66 4.53 -3.24
N GLU A 637 6.17 5.50 -4.01
CA GLU A 637 6.49 6.93 -3.84
C GLU A 637 6.09 7.42 -2.45
N GLN A 638 4.89 7.07 -1.97
CA GLN A 638 4.45 7.40 -0.62
C GLN A 638 5.31 6.73 0.46
N GLY A 639 5.73 5.48 0.27
CA GLY A 639 6.66 4.79 1.16
C GLY A 639 8.02 5.52 1.28
N ARG A 640 8.57 5.98 0.15
CA ARG A 640 9.80 6.82 0.11
C ARG A 640 9.59 8.16 0.82
N CYS A 641 8.44 8.81 0.56
CA CYS A 641 8.08 10.08 1.18
C CYS A 641 8.00 9.97 2.71
N ILE A 642 7.35 8.93 3.23
CA ILE A 642 7.22 8.72 4.67
C ILE A 642 8.58 8.58 5.33
N TYR A 643 9.44 7.72 4.78
CA TYR A 643 10.76 7.52 5.33
C TYR A 643 11.57 8.83 5.35
N ALA A 644 11.52 9.60 4.25
CA ALA A 644 12.15 10.91 4.18
C ALA A 644 11.58 11.87 5.25
N ASN A 645 10.25 11.90 5.42
CA ASN A 645 9.60 12.74 6.42
C ASN A 645 9.95 12.32 7.85
N ILE A 646 10.05 11.02 8.13
CA ILE A 646 10.50 10.51 9.42
C ILE A 646 11.94 11.00 9.71
N ARG A 647 12.83 10.95 8.75
CA ARG A 647 14.20 11.49 8.91
C ARG A 647 14.18 13.00 9.16
N LYS A 648 13.30 13.75 8.49
CA LYS A 648 13.15 15.21 8.66
C LYS A 648 12.74 15.58 10.08
N PHE A 649 11.68 14.96 10.62
CA PHE A 649 11.24 15.31 11.97
C PHE A 649 12.16 14.72 13.06
N VAL A 650 12.79 13.55 12.86
CA VAL A 650 13.82 13.04 13.77
C VAL A 650 15.03 13.97 13.82
N ARG A 651 15.47 14.47 12.65
CA ARG A 651 16.52 15.51 12.60
C ARG A 651 16.11 16.75 13.39
N TYR A 652 14.89 17.21 13.22
CA TYR A 652 14.35 18.36 13.92
C TYR A 652 14.37 18.14 15.43
N LEU A 653 13.67 17.12 15.95
CA LEU A 653 13.52 16.85 17.37
C LEU A 653 14.89 16.62 18.05
N LEU A 654 15.74 15.78 17.50
CA LEU A 654 17.05 15.53 18.09
C LEU A 654 17.97 16.76 18.10
N SER A 655 17.90 17.61 17.07
CA SER A 655 18.66 18.87 17.07
C SER A 655 18.17 19.84 18.15
N CYS A 656 16.87 19.92 18.38
CA CYS A 656 16.25 20.73 19.43
C CYS A 656 16.70 20.26 20.81
N ASN A 657 16.54 18.96 21.11
CA ASN A 657 16.88 18.41 22.41
C ASN A 657 18.39 18.51 22.71
N ILE A 658 19.26 18.29 21.70
CA ILE A 658 20.71 18.51 21.85
C ILE A 658 20.98 19.98 22.13
N GLY A 659 20.28 20.92 21.50
CA GLY A 659 20.41 22.36 21.75
C GLY A 659 20.07 22.74 23.19
N GLU A 660 18.99 22.18 23.73
CA GLU A 660 18.56 22.37 25.12
C GLU A 660 19.60 21.83 26.12
N VAL A 661 20.01 20.57 25.92
CA VAL A 661 21.03 19.90 26.76
C VAL A 661 22.34 20.68 26.73
N ILE A 662 22.82 21.11 25.56
CA ILE A 662 24.04 21.89 25.42
C ILE A 662 23.91 23.25 26.08
N THR A 663 22.76 23.94 25.96
CA THR A 663 22.52 25.22 26.65
C THR A 663 22.72 25.07 28.16
N MET A 664 22.08 24.06 28.76
CA MET A 664 22.14 23.84 30.19
C MET A 664 23.53 23.36 30.66
N LEU A 665 24.12 22.37 29.97
CA LEU A 665 25.41 21.81 30.28
C LEU A 665 26.53 22.86 30.22
N LEU A 666 26.64 23.57 29.09
CA LEU A 666 27.70 24.58 28.94
C LEU A 666 27.49 25.76 29.89
N GLY A 667 26.21 26.18 30.15
CA GLY A 667 25.95 27.25 31.10
C GLY A 667 26.46 26.92 32.49
N ILE A 668 26.19 25.71 32.98
CA ILE A 668 26.67 25.26 34.30
C ILE A 668 28.21 25.14 34.30
N LEU A 669 28.80 24.56 33.27
CA LEU A 669 30.25 24.44 33.15
C LEU A 669 30.95 25.82 33.11
N MET A 670 30.33 26.82 32.48
CA MET A 670 30.86 28.20 32.42
C MET A 670 30.57 29.00 33.69
N GLY A 671 29.85 28.47 34.65
CA GLY A 671 29.57 29.15 35.89
C GLY A 671 28.43 30.14 35.83
N MET A 672 27.56 30.01 34.85
CA MET A 672 26.38 30.81 34.75
C MET A 672 25.27 30.32 35.72
N PRO A 673 24.39 31.23 36.17
CA PRO A 673 23.18 30.77 36.87
C PRO A 673 22.35 29.85 36.00
N VAL A 674 21.46 29.06 36.62
CA VAL A 674 20.53 28.19 35.87
C VAL A 674 19.81 28.99 34.80
N ILE A 675 20.02 28.63 33.52
CA ILE A 675 19.61 29.45 32.36
C ILE A 675 18.12 29.26 32.08
N LEU A 676 17.63 28.05 32.14
CA LEU A 676 16.21 27.71 31.89
C LEU A 676 15.66 26.94 33.08
N LEU A 677 14.46 27.31 33.48
CA LEU A 677 13.71 26.65 34.54
C LEU A 677 12.95 25.41 34.00
N PRO A 678 12.57 24.45 34.89
CA PRO A 678 11.82 23.26 34.46
C PRO A 678 10.53 23.59 33.68
N THR A 679 9.77 24.59 34.14
CA THR A 679 8.56 25.09 33.50
C THR A 679 8.79 25.66 32.10
N GLN A 680 9.94 26.32 31.91
CA GLN A 680 10.35 26.88 30.62
C GLN A 680 10.73 25.81 29.61
N LEU A 681 11.46 24.77 30.04
CA LEU A 681 11.78 23.62 29.18
C LEU A 681 10.53 22.83 28.80
N LEU A 682 9.58 22.67 29.71
CA LEU A 682 8.27 22.10 29.37
C LEU A 682 7.55 22.94 28.30
N LEU A 683 7.57 24.26 28.39
CA LEU A 683 6.99 25.13 27.38
C LEU A 683 7.69 24.94 26.02
N VAL A 684 9.03 24.78 26.00
CA VAL A 684 9.80 24.47 24.78
C VAL A 684 9.26 23.19 24.15
N ASN A 685 9.23 22.06 24.87
CA ASN A 685 8.77 20.77 24.35
C ASN A 685 7.30 20.83 23.88
N LEU A 686 6.42 21.52 24.62
CA LEU A 686 5.02 21.71 24.23
C LEU A 686 4.90 22.46 22.90
N VAL A 687 5.68 23.52 22.71
CA VAL A 687 5.59 24.43 21.56
C VAL A 687 6.28 23.86 20.34
N THR A 688 7.41 23.16 20.51
CA THR A 688 8.27 22.70 19.41
C THR A 688 8.02 21.25 19.02
N ASP A 689 7.95 20.32 19.98
CA ASP A 689 7.91 18.87 19.70
C ASP A 689 6.54 18.37 19.23
N GLY A 690 5.47 19.11 19.52
CA GLY A 690 4.11 18.74 19.17
C GLY A 690 3.77 19.08 17.71
N LEU A 691 3.14 20.22 17.52
CA LEU A 691 2.52 20.62 16.25
C LEU A 691 3.52 20.76 15.09
N PRO A 692 4.71 21.40 15.22
CA PRO A 692 5.64 21.54 14.11
C PRO A 692 6.21 20.21 13.62
N ALA A 693 6.55 19.26 14.54
CA ALA A 693 7.05 17.96 14.19
C ALA A 693 6.02 17.12 13.42
N ILE A 694 4.76 17.11 13.89
CA ILE A 694 3.66 16.43 13.20
C ILE A 694 3.43 17.04 11.81
N ALA A 695 3.43 18.37 11.71
CA ALA A 695 3.23 19.06 10.43
C ALA A 695 4.37 18.80 9.43
N LEU A 696 5.61 18.64 9.91
CA LEU A 696 6.75 18.23 9.10
C LEU A 696 6.60 16.78 8.60
N GLY A 697 6.01 15.88 9.40
CA GLY A 697 5.65 14.54 9.00
C GLY A 697 4.60 14.47 7.88
N MET A 698 3.88 15.57 7.62
CA MET A 698 2.86 15.68 6.56
C MET A 698 3.40 16.24 5.25
N GLU A 699 4.70 16.46 5.11
CA GLU A 699 5.30 17.01 3.89
C GLU A 699 4.99 16.15 2.67
N GLN A 700 4.86 16.77 1.51
CA GLN A 700 4.62 16.07 0.24
C GLN A 700 5.91 15.42 -0.27
N PRO A 701 5.83 14.42 -1.18
CA PRO A 701 7.00 13.84 -1.81
C PRO A 701 7.85 14.90 -2.49
N GLU A 702 9.17 14.79 -2.39
CA GLU A 702 10.07 15.64 -3.16
C GLU A 702 9.98 15.26 -4.65
N PRO A 703 10.06 16.22 -5.60
CA PRO A 703 9.87 15.96 -7.04
C PRO A 703 10.87 14.93 -7.63
N ASP A 704 11.98 14.70 -6.94
CA ASP A 704 13.04 13.76 -7.32
C ASP A 704 12.98 12.43 -6.56
N ALA A 705 11.96 12.20 -5.73
CA ALA A 705 11.81 10.98 -4.95
C ALA A 705 11.81 9.70 -5.82
N MET A 706 11.18 9.77 -7.01
CA MET A 706 11.13 8.67 -7.98
C MET A 706 12.22 8.76 -9.05
N ARG A 707 13.30 9.53 -8.80
CA ARG A 707 14.53 9.55 -9.62
C ARG A 707 15.73 9.02 -8.86
N GLN A 708 15.59 8.78 -7.57
CA GLN A 708 16.64 8.22 -6.72
C GLN A 708 16.55 6.69 -6.70
N PRO A 709 17.69 5.98 -6.61
CA PRO A 709 17.68 4.52 -6.47
C PRO A 709 17.01 4.08 -5.16
N PRO A 710 16.52 2.85 -5.11
CA PRO A 710 15.98 2.27 -3.88
C PRO A 710 17.03 2.27 -2.76
N ARG A 711 16.61 2.57 -1.56
CA ARG A 711 17.46 2.51 -0.37
C ARG A 711 17.73 1.06 0.03
N LYS A 712 18.96 0.74 0.42
CA LYS A 712 19.30 -0.58 0.93
C LYS A 712 18.66 -0.80 2.31
N PRO A 713 18.08 -1.98 2.61
CA PRO A 713 17.47 -2.27 3.91
C PRO A 713 18.41 -2.12 5.09
N GLU A 714 19.69 -2.42 4.87
CA GLU A 714 20.74 -2.39 5.89
C GLU A 714 21.29 -0.98 6.14
N GLU A 715 20.91 0.01 5.32
CA GLU A 715 21.42 1.36 5.44
C GLU A 715 21.09 1.96 6.82
N PRO A 716 22.09 2.45 7.57
CA PRO A 716 21.85 3.05 8.88
C PRO A 716 20.90 4.25 8.76
N PHE A 717 20.01 4.41 9.73
CA PHE A 717 19.07 5.54 9.77
C PHE A 717 19.77 6.91 9.68
N PHE A 718 20.94 7.03 10.28
CA PHE A 718 21.77 8.25 10.27
C PHE A 718 22.78 8.33 9.12
N SER A 719 22.56 7.56 8.04
CA SER A 719 23.40 7.63 6.84
C SER A 719 23.41 9.04 6.20
N GLY A 720 24.37 9.28 5.31
CA GLY A 720 24.47 10.54 4.57
C GLY A 720 24.85 11.76 5.42
N GLY A 721 25.50 11.58 6.58
CA GLY A 721 25.94 12.66 7.44
C GLY A 721 24.84 13.32 8.27
N LEU A 722 23.70 12.63 8.45
CA LEU A 722 22.57 13.14 9.20
C LEU A 722 22.93 13.42 10.67
N LEU A 723 23.63 12.50 11.34
CA LEU A 723 24.05 12.66 12.74
C LEU A 723 24.94 13.88 12.93
N GLN A 724 25.90 14.11 12.04
CA GLN A 724 26.78 15.27 12.10
C GLN A 724 25.99 16.57 11.98
N ARG A 725 25.00 16.61 11.09
CA ARG A 725 24.10 17.77 10.92
C ARG A 725 23.25 18.00 12.16
N ILE A 726 22.73 16.95 12.80
CA ILE A 726 21.94 17.01 14.04
C ILE A 726 22.79 17.62 15.16
N VAL A 727 23.98 17.06 15.42
CA VAL A 727 24.86 17.51 16.50
C VAL A 727 25.34 18.95 16.26
N PHE A 728 25.78 19.27 15.03
CA PHE A 728 26.20 20.63 14.69
C PHE A 728 25.10 21.65 14.90
N ARG A 729 23.86 21.28 14.52
CA ARG A 729 22.72 22.17 14.64
C ARG A 729 22.32 22.38 16.10
N GLY A 730 22.29 21.32 16.88
CA GLY A 730 22.05 21.42 18.32
C GLY A 730 23.10 22.27 19.02
N LEU A 731 24.40 22.08 18.69
CA LEU A 731 25.47 22.91 19.21
C LEU A 731 25.28 24.39 18.88
N LEU A 732 24.94 24.70 17.64
CA LEU A 732 24.73 26.08 17.20
C LEU A 732 23.55 26.73 17.93
N ILE A 733 22.43 26.02 18.09
CA ILE A 733 21.26 26.48 18.87
C ILE A 733 21.68 26.77 20.32
N GLY A 734 22.38 25.84 20.95
CA GLY A 734 22.81 25.98 22.32
C GLY A 734 23.75 27.18 22.52
N VAL A 735 24.74 27.34 21.67
CA VAL A 735 25.71 28.46 21.73
C VAL A 735 25.05 29.83 21.50
N CYS A 736 24.12 29.91 20.51
CA CYS A 736 23.37 31.16 20.26
C CYS A 736 22.46 31.50 21.44
N THR A 737 21.84 30.54 22.08
CA THR A 737 20.99 30.73 23.27
C THR A 737 21.82 31.22 24.47
N LEU A 738 22.99 30.65 24.70
CA LEU A 738 23.94 31.10 25.72
C LEU A 738 24.46 32.52 25.46
N GLY A 739 24.75 32.81 24.18
CA GLY A 739 25.13 34.16 23.75
C GLY A 739 24.05 35.19 24.04
N ALA A 740 22.79 34.87 23.73
CA ALA A 740 21.66 35.73 24.01
C ALA A 740 21.45 35.97 25.53
N PHE A 741 21.57 34.89 26.32
CA PHE A 741 21.51 35.00 27.79
C PHE A 741 22.59 35.92 28.35
N SER A 742 23.83 35.70 27.93
CA SER A 742 24.99 36.49 28.38
C SER A 742 24.87 37.94 27.95
N MET A 743 24.39 38.21 26.73
CA MET A 743 24.19 39.58 26.24
C MET A 743 23.07 40.31 26.98
N ALA A 744 21.99 39.59 27.35
CA ALA A 744 20.91 40.15 28.16
C ALA A 744 21.39 40.61 29.54
N LEU A 745 22.23 39.82 30.20
CA LEU A 745 22.90 40.23 31.48
C LEU A 745 23.83 41.45 31.29
N ARG A 746 24.62 41.46 30.20
CA ARG A 746 25.50 42.60 29.90
C ARG A 746 24.77 43.93 29.62
N LEU A 747 23.60 43.85 29.06
CA LEU A 747 22.72 44.99 28.83
C LEU A 747 21.98 45.49 30.09
N GLY A 748 22.32 44.93 31.28
CA GLY A 748 21.72 45.34 32.55
C GLY A 748 20.34 44.74 32.83
N GLY A 749 19.97 43.67 32.12
CA GLY A 749 18.74 42.96 32.36
C GLY A 749 18.78 42.17 33.67
N THR A 750 17.63 42.02 34.33
CA THR A 750 17.47 41.09 35.48
C THR A 750 17.70 39.66 35.05
N LEU A 751 18.01 38.76 36.00
CA LEU A 751 18.19 37.33 35.75
C LEU A 751 16.96 36.74 35.06
N GLU A 752 15.78 37.12 35.46
CA GLU A 752 14.50 36.68 34.86
C GLU A 752 14.34 37.16 33.42
N ALA A 753 14.78 38.41 33.12
CA ALA A 753 14.78 38.92 31.75
C ALA A 753 15.78 38.17 30.87
N ALA A 754 16.94 37.82 31.40
CA ALA A 754 17.95 37.04 30.70
C ALA A 754 17.46 35.60 30.43
N ARG A 755 16.80 34.95 31.39
CA ARG A 755 16.12 33.64 31.22
C ARG A 755 15.03 33.69 30.17
N THR A 756 14.18 34.74 30.19
CA THR A 756 13.12 34.90 29.19
C THR A 756 13.72 35.15 27.79
N THR A 757 14.82 35.92 27.68
CA THR A 757 15.56 36.16 26.43
C THR A 757 16.13 34.85 25.90
N ALA A 758 16.74 33.99 26.76
CA ALA A 758 17.24 32.67 26.37
C ALA A 758 16.11 31.77 25.89
N LEU A 759 14.98 31.69 26.62
CA LEU A 759 13.80 30.93 26.26
C LEU A 759 13.26 31.35 24.87
N CYS A 760 13.08 32.63 24.63
CA CYS A 760 12.60 33.17 23.37
C CYS A 760 13.58 32.83 22.21
N THR A 761 14.89 33.00 22.45
CA THR A 761 15.91 32.67 21.45
C THR A 761 15.89 31.17 21.12
N LEU A 762 15.79 30.30 22.12
CA LEU A 762 15.76 28.85 21.94
C LEU A 762 14.54 28.45 21.10
N ILE A 763 13.33 28.83 21.51
CA ILE A 763 12.10 28.48 20.79
C ILE A 763 12.09 29.04 19.37
N LEU A 764 12.41 30.31 19.16
CA LEU A 764 12.40 30.90 17.81
C LEU A 764 13.45 30.27 16.91
N SER A 765 14.62 29.91 17.45
CA SER A 765 15.65 29.19 16.71
C SER A 765 15.16 27.81 16.25
N GLN A 766 14.45 27.10 17.11
CA GLN A 766 13.86 25.79 16.79
C GLN A 766 12.71 25.93 15.77
N LEU A 767 11.83 26.92 15.90
CA LEU A 767 10.78 27.20 14.92
C LEU A 767 11.32 27.61 13.55
N ILE A 768 12.47 28.27 13.47
CA ILE A 768 13.15 28.55 12.20
C ILE A 768 13.79 27.26 11.67
N HIS A 769 14.38 26.45 12.54
CA HIS A 769 15.05 25.20 12.17
C HIS A 769 14.09 24.18 11.53
N VAL A 770 12.80 24.18 11.89
CA VAL A 770 11.82 23.28 11.29
C VAL A 770 11.71 23.45 9.76
N PHE A 771 11.82 24.70 9.27
CA PHE A 771 11.81 24.97 7.83
C PHE A 771 13.06 24.46 7.12
N GLU A 772 14.22 24.46 7.78
CA GLU A 772 15.45 23.87 7.22
C GLU A 772 15.36 22.36 7.15
N CYS A 773 14.58 21.74 8.04
CA CYS A 773 14.36 20.30 8.03
C CYS A 773 13.45 19.84 6.90
N LYS A 774 12.77 20.71 6.15
CA LYS A 774 11.95 20.35 4.98
C LYS A 774 12.74 19.61 3.89
N SER A 775 14.03 19.83 3.74
CA SER A 775 14.89 19.09 2.81
C SER A 775 16.26 18.75 3.44
N GLU A 776 16.81 17.63 3.04
CA GLU A 776 18.17 17.25 3.40
C GLU A 776 19.23 17.79 2.44
N THR A 777 18.81 18.19 1.23
CA THR A 777 19.70 18.52 0.11
C THR A 777 19.67 19.99 -0.31
N LYS A 778 18.66 20.77 0.11
CA LYS A 778 18.46 22.15 -0.28
C LYS A 778 18.60 23.09 0.92
N SER A 779 19.18 24.27 0.70
CA SER A 779 19.23 25.32 1.72
C SER A 779 17.86 25.97 1.91
N LEU A 780 17.59 26.52 3.12
CA LEU A 780 16.36 27.21 3.49
C LEU A 780 15.91 28.23 2.43
N PHE A 781 16.85 28.99 1.87
CA PHE A 781 16.58 30.05 0.90
C PHE A 781 16.12 29.58 -0.49
N HIS A 782 16.25 28.25 -0.77
CA HIS A 782 15.83 27.62 -2.03
C HIS A 782 14.61 26.72 -1.83
N LEU A 783 14.02 26.70 -0.64
CA LEU A 783 12.86 25.87 -0.34
C LEU A 783 11.55 26.60 -0.57
N PRO A 784 10.55 25.96 -1.16
CA PRO A 784 9.20 26.51 -1.24
C PRO A 784 8.53 26.44 0.14
N LEU A 785 8.52 27.56 0.86
CA LEU A 785 7.97 27.61 2.23
C LEU A 785 6.45 27.41 2.25
N TRP A 786 5.74 27.84 1.21
CA TRP A 786 4.28 27.88 1.14
C TRP A 786 3.62 26.53 0.80
N ASN A 787 4.37 25.52 0.37
CA ASN A 787 3.83 24.22 -0.04
C ASN A 787 3.16 23.45 1.10
N ASN A 788 3.55 23.72 2.35
CA ASN A 788 2.97 23.08 3.52
C ASN A 788 2.35 24.14 4.45
N TRP A 789 1.12 24.54 4.14
CA TRP A 789 0.39 25.52 4.96
C TRP A 789 0.16 25.04 6.39
N LYS A 790 0.08 23.70 6.62
CA LYS A 790 -0.08 23.12 7.96
C LYS A 790 1.15 23.38 8.83
N LEU A 791 2.33 23.31 8.23
CA LEU A 791 3.57 23.66 8.92
C LEU A 791 3.60 25.16 9.27
N LEU A 792 3.21 26.01 8.35
CA LEU A 792 3.11 27.45 8.62
C LEU A 792 2.12 27.75 9.76
N ALA A 793 0.95 27.12 9.74
CA ALA A 793 -0.04 27.26 10.81
C ALA A 793 0.48 26.73 12.15
N ALA A 794 1.15 25.58 12.16
CA ALA A 794 1.75 24.99 13.37
C ALA A 794 2.79 25.94 13.96
N VAL A 795 3.70 26.48 13.15
CA VAL A 795 4.72 27.45 13.59
C VAL A 795 4.09 28.75 14.07
N ALA A 796 3.06 29.25 13.40
CA ALA A 796 2.35 30.46 13.82
C ALA A 796 1.65 30.27 15.18
N VAL A 797 1.00 29.12 15.39
CA VAL A 797 0.37 28.79 16.68
C VAL A 797 1.44 28.67 17.78
N SER A 798 2.54 27.98 17.50
CA SER A 798 3.65 27.83 18.43
C SER A 798 4.27 29.19 18.80
N ALA A 799 4.53 30.06 17.83
CA ALA A 799 5.00 31.40 18.08
C ALA A 799 3.98 32.22 18.87
N GLY A 800 2.68 32.07 18.58
CA GLY A 800 1.60 32.74 19.33
C GLY A 800 1.57 32.33 20.81
N ILE A 801 1.77 31.03 21.12
CA ILE A 801 1.86 30.54 22.51
C ILE A 801 3.08 31.14 23.21
N LEU A 802 4.24 31.20 22.55
CA LEU A 802 5.42 31.84 23.09
C LEU A 802 5.16 33.32 23.41
N PHE A 803 4.59 34.07 22.45
CA PHE A 803 4.27 35.49 22.71
C PHE A 803 3.24 35.68 23.83
N ALA A 804 2.25 34.79 23.93
CA ALA A 804 1.30 34.79 25.05
C ALA A 804 1.99 34.52 26.37
N ALA A 805 2.94 33.57 26.45
CA ALA A 805 3.71 33.27 27.66
C ALA A 805 4.57 34.43 28.14
N VAL A 806 5.04 35.31 27.23
CA VAL A 806 5.83 36.49 27.57
C VAL A 806 4.96 37.72 27.92
N LYS A 807 3.73 37.84 27.37
CA LYS A 807 2.86 39.03 27.56
C LYS A 807 1.73 38.85 28.55
N ASN A 808 1.19 37.68 28.72
CA ASN A 808 0.03 37.42 29.58
C ASN A 808 0.47 37.19 31.03
N SER A 809 0.00 38.00 31.99
CA SER A 809 0.40 37.91 33.40
C SER A 809 0.12 36.56 34.05
N ALA A 810 -0.95 35.86 33.69
CA ALA A 810 -1.25 34.54 34.24
C ALA A 810 -0.25 33.49 33.73
N LEU A 811 0.14 33.56 32.47
CA LEU A 811 1.14 32.66 31.90
C LEU A 811 2.56 32.98 32.36
N GLN A 812 2.86 34.27 32.60
CA GLN A 812 4.11 34.72 33.19
C GLN A 812 4.34 34.10 34.59
N LEU A 813 3.27 34.00 35.37
CA LEU A 813 3.34 33.34 36.68
C LEU A 813 3.69 31.83 36.56
N ILE A 814 3.09 31.14 35.60
CA ILE A 814 3.29 29.70 35.38
C ILE A 814 4.70 29.40 34.82
N PHE A 815 5.12 30.17 33.82
CA PHE A 815 6.38 29.92 33.12
C PHE A 815 7.54 30.78 33.65
N THR A 816 7.33 31.57 34.68
CA THR A 816 8.33 32.45 35.27
C THR A 816 9.02 33.33 34.24
N THR A 817 8.21 33.97 33.39
CA THR A 817 8.67 34.86 32.31
C THR A 817 8.38 36.30 32.63
N VAL A 818 9.12 37.24 31.99
CA VAL A 818 8.92 38.66 32.16
C VAL A 818 8.81 39.35 30.81
N PRO A 819 8.11 40.49 30.70
CA PRO A 819 8.06 41.26 29.47
C PRO A 819 9.43 41.76 29.05
N LEU A 820 9.82 41.49 27.78
CA LEU A 820 11.11 41.91 27.24
C LEU A 820 11.07 43.33 26.68
N SER A 821 12.14 44.08 26.95
CA SER A 821 12.39 45.39 26.34
C SER A 821 12.80 45.26 24.87
N LEU A 822 12.66 46.30 24.05
CA LEU A 822 13.01 46.31 22.63
C LEU A 822 14.47 45.86 22.35
N PRO A 823 15.49 46.32 23.12
CA PRO A 823 16.87 45.85 22.95
C PRO A 823 17.02 44.32 23.12
N LEU A 824 16.29 43.73 24.09
CA LEU A 824 16.32 42.31 24.31
C LEU A 824 15.63 41.51 23.19
N TRP A 825 14.55 42.04 22.61
CA TRP A 825 13.94 41.46 21.42
C TRP A 825 14.88 41.52 20.20
N ILE A 826 15.68 42.55 20.05
CA ILE A 826 16.73 42.67 19.01
C ILE A 826 17.78 41.58 19.21
N VAL A 827 18.23 41.33 20.46
CA VAL A 827 19.15 40.24 20.78
C VAL A 827 18.55 38.87 20.40
N VAL A 828 17.29 38.62 20.75
CA VAL A 828 16.56 37.41 20.36
C VAL A 828 16.55 37.24 18.85
N ALA A 829 16.17 38.29 18.12
CA ALA A 829 16.06 38.23 16.65
C ALA A 829 17.42 37.95 15.98
N ILE A 830 18.46 38.67 16.39
CA ILE A 830 19.82 38.46 15.84
C ILE A 830 20.34 37.05 16.13
N SER A 831 20.21 36.61 17.39
CA SER A 831 20.70 35.29 17.80
C SER A 831 19.94 34.14 17.10
N SER A 832 18.61 34.27 16.93
CA SER A 832 17.82 33.26 16.24
C SER A 832 18.09 33.25 14.73
N CYS A 833 18.27 34.42 14.09
CA CYS A 833 18.55 34.52 12.65
C CYS A 833 20.01 34.16 12.29
N ALA A 834 20.95 34.24 13.22
CA ALA A 834 22.34 33.81 13.00
C ALA A 834 22.43 32.33 12.64
N ILE A 835 21.54 31.49 13.18
CA ILE A 835 21.55 30.05 13.02
C ILE A 835 21.32 29.61 11.56
N PRO A 836 20.26 30.02 10.84
CA PRO A 836 20.08 29.66 9.43
C PRO A 836 21.17 30.24 8.51
N ILE A 837 21.72 31.41 8.84
CA ILE A 837 22.79 32.06 8.06
C ILE A 837 24.07 31.22 8.14
N CYS A 838 24.51 30.85 9.35
CA CYS A 838 25.67 30.00 9.55
C CYS A 838 25.52 28.62 8.87
N SER A 839 24.32 28.09 8.91
CA SER A 839 23.99 26.83 8.25
C SER A 839 24.07 26.93 6.73
N ALA A 840 23.55 27.99 6.15
CA ALA A 840 23.59 28.22 4.71
C ALA A 840 25.02 28.38 4.20
N ILE A 841 25.86 29.10 4.93
CA ILE A 841 27.28 29.26 4.61
C ILE A 841 27.99 27.90 4.63
N LEU A 842 27.78 27.11 5.69
CA LEU A 842 28.39 25.79 5.80
C LEU A 842 27.92 24.84 4.68
N PHE A 843 26.63 24.91 4.33
CA PHE A 843 26.07 24.15 3.22
C PHE A 843 26.73 24.51 1.88
N GLN A 844 26.95 25.79 1.59
CA GLN A 844 27.64 26.23 0.37
C GLN A 844 29.08 25.74 0.33
N ILE A 845 29.81 25.80 1.45
CA ILE A 845 31.21 25.32 1.54
C ILE A 845 31.28 23.81 1.28
N THR A 846 30.34 23.02 1.85
CA THR A 846 30.32 21.57 1.68
C THR A 846 29.86 21.13 0.30
N ALA A 847 28.93 21.88 -0.32
CA ALA A 847 28.48 21.64 -1.70
C ALA A 847 29.62 21.92 -2.71
N LYS A 848 30.38 22.99 -2.51
CA LYS A 848 31.55 23.30 -3.36
C LYS A 848 32.60 22.22 -3.33
N LYS A 849 32.88 21.63 -2.14
CA LYS A 849 33.81 20.49 -2.01
C LYS A 849 33.32 19.18 -2.65
N LYS A 850 31.99 18.99 -2.81
CA LYS A 850 31.44 17.83 -3.52
C LYS A 850 31.38 18.01 -5.03
N GLY A 851 31.29 19.23 -5.52
CA GLY A 851 31.32 19.55 -6.95
C GLY A 851 32.74 19.57 -7.57
N GLU A 852 33.79 19.59 -6.72
CA GLU A 852 35.19 19.49 -7.13
C GLU A 852 35.72 18.02 -7.08
N ARG A 853 34.89 17.06 -6.71
CA ARG A 853 35.15 15.60 -6.78
C ARG A 853 34.17 14.92 -7.75
#